data_10b2d8eee5591bff189efad5b7656610
#
_entry.id   10b2d8eee5591bff189efad5b7656610
#
_cell.length_a   1.000
_cell.length_b   1.000
_cell.length_c   1.000
_cell.angle_alpha   90.00
_cell.angle_beta   90.00
_cell.angle_gamma   90.00
#
_symmetry.space_group_name_H-M   'P 1'
#
loop_
_entity.id
_entity.type
_entity.pdbx_description
1 polymer ?
#
loop_
_entity_poly.entity_id
_entity_poly.type
_entity_poly.pdbx_seq_one_letter_code
_entity_poly.pdbx_strand_id
1 'polypeptide(L)'
;MKKSLLGLVLSFVVIAAAAQTNRSTIAGTVIDANKEGVVGAVIEIMSMRDTTDRKYTSSAIRGAYQFKGLAAGEYRLTASFLGYKTVSQQVKVEAGKTLNVPAWTMEEDPTRIESVNVTTQAVRTTINGDTIVYNASAYKVMSDADTDELLSKMPGIKVDGGSVEVQGEAVQKILIDGREFFGNDVATAIKTIPAEAVKSIEVFDKLSDEAEFSGIDDGNSYKAINIVTHNKMKTAIFGKMNAFYGFEPRKDERTKHYGSTDGNLNFFREKSKTTLRFRANNMNGNSRSRMGMGGINYINTWGEDERFKLEGSYTYNASNNKSSSWTERDYFLTEEEIESNADDIYEHYDATNNNASKNGNHNFNARTELRISERQRLMVRAQLSFNDSWSNGNSLNTYFPISGADSILLQNWNDNDNSSLNTGVNGNYFLRIGEKAGRTLHVSFNANYSTNNSGGENYSEKAENDPIQQKSNSDNYNYSLNGGVTYAEPIGSHAQATIGYNVNYNKSNADRLTNLFDWETGQYNEFISPEYSNRNNTDYLTQRVGPGFRFSNDGTTVSAQVNYQNVRMNSDREYPAVYVLPEKTFHNITYSVMTRIKINMENRIMVRLNSRTSNPSVTQLQDVVDISNVNNIRSGNPKLQPSYSHRLNMSYNHSGIEKGTTFSIYVGGSKNQRQIVDSVVMNQPGYEIYSPDGEFLTTLSSTGRYSKPVNLSGDWSYNGGISYGFPLNFIGCNFNIGAHGSYNQSPSILNGVINRSKYVSGGGSVSLSSNFSEYVDFNLSYSPNYNKVTNTMSDNGNNEYMRHSAWGNVRVVFGFGLTLWANGNYSQYVGLSENSKRLNNTDFICNFAIGMKVLRKMGEVQLTVNDAFNRNTGFSRSWNSMYMQNSRNEIIGRYYGIRFTYNLRRYGQTRKGEVIDEGGVRRNNSRGGRPMG
;
A
#
# COMPACT_ATOMS: atom_id res chain seq x y z
N MET A 1 -24.41 -7.85 27.69
CA MET A 1 -23.37 -7.85 26.67
C MET A 1 -21.91 -7.85 27.19
N LYS A 2 -21.57 -7.26 28.37
CA LYS A 2 -20.18 -7.28 28.90
C LYS A 2 -19.67 -8.65 29.38
N LYS A 3 -20.56 -9.55 29.81
CA LYS A 3 -20.16 -10.89 30.28
C LYS A 3 -20.01 -11.94 29.17
N SER A 4 -20.66 -11.71 28.00
CA SER A 4 -20.62 -12.64 26.86
C SER A 4 -19.34 -12.49 26.02
N LEU A 5 -18.74 -11.28 25.96
CA LEU A 5 -17.51 -11.04 25.22
C LEU A 5 -16.27 -11.63 25.91
N LEU A 6 -16.25 -11.60 27.25
CA LEU A 6 -15.17 -12.18 28.05
C LEU A 6 -15.20 -13.73 27.98
N GLY A 7 -16.41 -14.31 27.93
CA GLY A 7 -16.60 -15.75 27.74
C GLY A 7 -16.15 -16.24 26.35
N LEU A 8 -16.35 -15.42 25.31
CA LEU A 8 -15.92 -15.79 23.96
C LEU A 8 -14.38 -15.75 23.81
N VAL A 9 -13.71 -14.79 24.44
CA VAL A 9 -12.25 -14.68 24.42
C VAL A 9 -11.62 -15.81 25.25
N LEU A 10 -12.20 -16.16 26.41
CA LEU A 10 -11.71 -17.27 27.21
C LEU A 10 -11.96 -18.63 26.53
N SER A 11 -13.07 -18.84 25.83
CA SER A 11 -13.34 -20.09 25.12
C SER A 11 -12.37 -20.30 23.94
N PHE A 12 -11.94 -19.24 23.25
CA PHE A 12 -10.91 -19.34 22.20
C PHE A 12 -9.53 -19.73 22.78
N VAL A 13 -9.18 -19.22 23.96
CA VAL A 13 -7.90 -19.57 24.61
C VAL A 13 -7.89 -21.03 25.07
N VAL A 14 -9.02 -21.57 25.51
CA VAL A 14 -9.13 -22.98 25.96
C VAL A 14 -9.10 -23.96 24.78
N ILE A 15 -9.65 -23.58 23.60
CA ILE A 15 -9.62 -24.42 22.40
C ILE A 15 -8.21 -24.50 21.80
N ALA A 16 -7.40 -23.40 21.91
CA ALA A 16 -6.01 -23.40 21.46
C ALA A 16 -5.09 -24.29 22.32
N ALA A 17 -5.41 -24.50 23.59
CA ALA A 17 -4.62 -25.34 24.47
C ALA A 17 -4.86 -26.87 24.27
N ALA A 18 -5.97 -27.27 23.62
CA ALA A 18 -6.32 -28.66 23.40
C ALA A 18 -5.78 -29.27 22.09
N ALA A 19 -5.14 -28.45 21.22
CA ALA A 19 -4.65 -28.89 19.90
C ALA A 19 -3.16 -29.28 19.89
N GLN A 20 -2.53 -29.60 21.02
CA GLN A 20 -1.20 -30.22 21.04
C GLN A 20 -1.32 -31.67 20.58
N THR A 21 -1.24 -31.90 19.27
CA THR A 21 -1.05 -33.24 18.73
C THR A 21 0.34 -33.74 19.15
N ASN A 22 0.40 -34.96 19.72
CA ASN A 22 1.63 -35.69 20.03
C ASN A 22 2.41 -36.00 18.73
N ARG A 23 3.21 -35.01 18.27
CA ARG A 23 4.05 -35.14 17.08
C ARG A 23 5.43 -35.63 17.45
N SER A 24 5.95 -36.58 16.70
CA SER A 24 7.22 -37.27 16.96
C SER A 24 8.32 -36.73 16.05
N THR A 25 9.55 -37.02 16.41
CA THR A 25 10.75 -36.64 15.68
C THR A 25 11.61 -37.86 15.39
N ILE A 26 12.23 -37.92 14.21
CA ILE A 26 13.31 -38.84 13.88
C ILE A 26 14.57 -38.01 13.68
N ALA A 27 15.69 -38.44 14.28
CA ALA A 27 16.99 -37.85 14.09
C ALA A 27 18.04 -38.96 13.89
N GLY A 28 19.05 -38.69 13.07
CA GLY A 28 20.13 -39.63 12.79
C GLY A 28 21.31 -38.96 12.10
N THR A 29 22.32 -39.76 11.77
CA THR A 29 23.52 -39.32 11.04
C THR A 29 23.83 -40.27 9.89
N VAL A 30 24.39 -39.72 8.80
CA VAL A 30 24.91 -40.48 7.64
C VAL A 30 26.41 -40.25 7.58
N ILE A 31 27.18 -41.35 7.60
CA ILE A 31 28.65 -41.32 7.59
C ILE A 31 29.19 -42.15 6.40
N ASP A 32 30.41 -41.92 6.00
CA ASP A 32 31.11 -42.72 5.03
C ASP A 32 31.88 -43.92 5.71
N ALA A 33 32.57 -44.69 4.96
CA ALA A 33 33.43 -45.79 5.44
C ALA A 33 34.55 -45.33 6.39
N ASN A 34 34.99 -44.07 6.30
CA ASN A 34 36.00 -43.46 7.17
C ASN A 34 35.39 -42.84 8.45
N LYS A 35 34.08 -43.00 8.68
CA LYS A 35 33.30 -42.42 9.78
C LYS A 35 33.20 -40.89 9.70
N GLU A 36 33.44 -40.27 8.54
CA GLU A 36 33.19 -38.87 8.31
C GLU A 36 31.73 -38.63 7.90
N GLY A 37 31.15 -37.52 8.32
CA GLY A 37 29.75 -37.21 8.03
C GLY A 37 29.56 -36.85 6.54
N VAL A 38 28.69 -37.59 5.84
CA VAL A 38 28.32 -37.26 4.46
C VAL A 38 27.39 -36.06 4.45
N VAL A 39 27.90 -34.93 4.01
CA VAL A 39 27.14 -33.67 3.94
C VAL A 39 26.39 -33.58 2.62
N GLY A 40 25.09 -33.27 2.66
CA GLY A 40 24.26 -33.13 1.46
C GLY A 40 23.65 -34.44 0.94
N ALA A 41 23.78 -35.55 1.67
CA ALA A 41 23.04 -36.77 1.35
C ALA A 41 21.53 -36.52 1.46
N VAL A 42 20.76 -36.93 0.50
CA VAL A 42 19.32 -36.85 0.49
C VAL A 42 18.70 -37.97 1.32
N ILE A 43 17.96 -37.63 2.37
CA ILE A 43 17.24 -38.61 3.18
C ILE A 43 15.75 -38.48 2.87
N GLU A 44 15.16 -39.57 2.39
CA GLU A 44 13.72 -39.73 2.18
C GLU A 44 13.11 -40.46 3.36
N ILE A 45 11.96 -40.01 3.84
CA ILE A 45 11.10 -40.73 4.75
C ILE A 45 9.75 -41.01 4.07
N MET A 46 9.29 -42.23 4.03
CA MET A 46 8.05 -42.65 3.42
C MET A 46 7.22 -43.42 4.44
N SER A 47 5.95 -43.08 4.58
CA SER A 47 5.00 -43.80 5.44
C SER A 47 4.68 -45.18 4.86
N MET A 48 4.73 -46.23 5.69
CA MET A 48 4.35 -47.61 5.27
C MET A 48 2.83 -47.76 5.17
N ARG A 49 2.05 -46.84 5.74
CA ARG A 49 0.58 -46.85 5.64
C ARG A 49 0.08 -46.14 4.38
N ASP A 50 0.82 -45.12 3.93
CA ASP A 50 0.52 -44.37 2.72
C ASP A 50 1.83 -44.09 1.99
N THR A 51 2.12 -44.84 0.95
CA THR A 51 3.35 -44.74 0.16
C THR A 51 3.44 -43.44 -0.65
N THR A 52 2.39 -42.64 -0.68
CA THR A 52 2.37 -41.30 -1.27
C THR A 52 2.86 -40.21 -0.28
N ASP A 53 2.78 -40.46 1.03
CA ASP A 53 3.30 -39.56 2.07
C ASP A 53 4.81 -39.76 2.19
N ARG A 54 5.55 -38.91 1.42
CA ARG A 54 7.02 -38.88 1.41
C ARG A 54 7.52 -37.52 1.79
N LYS A 55 8.55 -37.48 2.63
CA LYS A 55 9.26 -36.26 3.00
C LYS A 55 10.75 -36.40 2.77
N TYR A 56 11.40 -35.32 2.45
CA TYR A 56 12.82 -35.30 2.15
C TYR A 56 13.55 -34.29 3.03
N THR A 57 14.78 -34.61 3.40
CA THR A 57 15.71 -33.68 4.05
C THR A 57 17.10 -33.95 3.51
N SER A 58 18.06 -33.04 3.71
CA SER A 58 19.46 -33.28 3.41
C SER A 58 20.26 -33.36 4.70
N SER A 59 21.30 -34.18 4.70
CA SER A 59 22.24 -34.25 5.81
C SER A 59 23.04 -32.93 5.93
N ALA A 60 23.12 -32.42 7.16
CA ALA A 60 23.86 -31.21 7.53
C ALA A 60 25.34 -31.53 7.86
N ILE A 61 26.03 -30.55 8.45
CA ILE A 61 27.41 -30.73 8.95
C ILE A 61 27.50 -31.98 9.85
N ARG A 62 28.53 -32.81 9.67
CA ARG A 62 28.72 -34.11 10.31
C ARG A 62 27.69 -35.17 9.92
N GLY A 63 26.97 -34.98 8.79
CA GLY A 63 26.03 -35.97 8.29
C GLY A 63 24.70 -36.01 9.05
N ALA A 64 24.41 -35.09 9.94
CA ALA A 64 23.20 -35.06 10.76
C ALA A 64 21.92 -34.73 9.97
N TYR A 65 20.82 -35.44 10.23
CA TYR A 65 19.51 -35.18 9.64
C TYR A 65 18.40 -35.28 10.70
N GLN A 66 17.28 -34.64 10.43
CA GLN A 66 16.13 -34.66 11.32
C GLN A 66 14.80 -34.47 10.58
N PHE A 67 13.80 -35.27 10.93
CA PHE A 67 12.38 -35.09 10.54
C PHE A 67 11.54 -34.81 11.78
N LYS A 68 10.82 -33.69 11.78
CA LYS A 68 9.92 -33.28 12.87
C LYS A 68 8.46 -33.40 12.44
N GLY A 69 7.57 -33.52 13.43
CA GLY A 69 6.13 -33.43 13.17
C GLY A 69 5.53 -34.66 12.56
N LEU A 70 6.13 -35.85 12.81
CA LEU A 70 5.65 -37.13 12.31
C LEU A 70 4.52 -37.70 13.18
N ALA A 71 3.55 -38.35 12.55
CA ALA A 71 2.56 -39.18 13.25
C ALA A 71 3.21 -40.48 13.75
N ALA A 72 2.65 -41.10 14.78
CA ALA A 72 3.08 -42.42 15.18
C ALA A 72 2.78 -43.45 14.08
N GLY A 73 3.74 -44.29 13.73
CA GLY A 73 3.61 -45.26 12.64
C GLY A 73 4.93 -45.87 12.22
N GLU A 74 4.86 -46.72 11.20
CA GLU A 74 6.04 -47.35 10.57
C GLU A 74 6.43 -46.55 9.32
N TYR A 75 7.70 -46.28 9.22
CA TYR A 75 8.29 -45.47 8.13
C TYR A 75 9.49 -46.22 7.51
N ARG A 76 9.69 -46.02 6.20
CA ARG A 76 10.93 -46.38 5.52
C ARG A 76 11.75 -45.13 5.35
N LEU A 77 12.98 -45.13 5.86
CA LEU A 77 13.99 -44.12 5.62
C LEU A 77 14.93 -44.64 4.52
N THR A 78 15.29 -43.76 3.61
CA THR A 78 16.22 -44.05 2.53
C THR A 78 17.24 -42.90 2.42
N ALA A 79 18.54 -43.20 2.47
CA ALA A 79 19.60 -42.20 2.25
C ALA A 79 20.29 -42.46 0.92
N SER A 80 20.45 -41.42 0.11
CA SER A 80 21.15 -41.49 -1.20
C SER A 80 22.10 -40.31 -1.37
N PHE A 81 23.24 -40.55 -1.94
CA PHE A 81 24.25 -39.54 -2.29
C PHE A 81 25.01 -39.96 -3.54
N LEU A 82 25.43 -38.99 -4.36
CA LEU A 82 26.14 -39.25 -5.60
C LEU A 82 27.48 -39.93 -5.30
N GLY A 83 27.74 -41.07 -5.95
CA GLY A 83 28.96 -41.87 -5.74
C GLY A 83 28.90 -42.85 -4.55
N TYR A 84 27.72 -43.03 -3.92
CA TYR A 84 27.49 -43.96 -2.82
C TYR A 84 26.31 -44.87 -3.08
N LYS A 85 26.36 -46.08 -2.53
CA LYS A 85 25.21 -47.02 -2.53
C LYS A 85 24.09 -46.47 -1.68
N THR A 86 22.86 -46.53 -2.20
CA THR A 86 21.67 -46.14 -1.45
C THR A 86 21.42 -47.11 -0.26
N VAL A 87 21.20 -46.53 0.92
CA VAL A 87 20.90 -47.31 2.15
C VAL A 87 19.46 -47.03 2.56
N SER A 88 18.73 -48.09 2.96
CA SER A 88 17.34 -47.95 3.46
C SER A 88 17.08 -48.77 4.70
N GLN A 89 16.22 -48.29 5.61
CA GLN A 89 15.84 -48.95 6.86
C GLN A 89 14.40 -48.64 7.19
N GLN A 90 13.71 -49.63 7.78
CA GLN A 90 12.38 -49.43 8.37
C GLN A 90 12.51 -49.06 9.85
N VAL A 91 11.73 -48.06 10.27
CA VAL A 91 11.73 -47.56 11.65
C VAL A 91 10.30 -47.38 12.14
N LYS A 92 10.09 -47.63 13.44
CA LYS A 92 8.78 -47.43 14.09
C LYS A 92 8.83 -46.22 15.01
N VAL A 93 7.93 -45.30 14.79
CA VAL A 93 7.85 -44.03 15.53
C VAL A 93 6.68 -44.09 16.51
N GLU A 94 6.99 -43.84 17.78
CA GLU A 94 5.99 -43.76 18.84
C GLU A 94 5.52 -42.31 19.04
N ALA A 95 4.25 -42.12 19.44
CA ALA A 95 3.65 -40.81 19.60
C ALA A 95 4.40 -39.94 20.63
N GLY A 96 4.77 -38.71 20.24
CA GLY A 96 5.40 -37.72 21.10
C GLY A 96 6.89 -37.99 21.46
N LYS A 97 7.51 -39.02 20.90
CA LYS A 97 8.91 -39.38 21.19
C LYS A 97 9.87 -38.99 20.05
N THR A 98 11.12 -38.75 20.41
CA THR A 98 12.21 -38.65 19.46
C THR A 98 12.87 -40.01 19.28
N LEU A 99 12.87 -40.52 18.04
CA LEU A 99 13.60 -41.74 17.66
C LEU A 99 14.99 -41.33 17.13
N ASN A 100 16.05 -41.72 17.80
CA ASN A 100 17.41 -41.58 17.30
C ASN A 100 17.77 -42.84 16.53
N VAL A 101 17.97 -42.69 15.22
CA VAL A 101 18.41 -43.75 14.31
C VAL A 101 19.94 -43.88 14.42
N PRO A 102 20.49 -45.10 14.57
CA PRO A 102 21.94 -45.31 14.54
C PRO A 102 22.57 -44.71 13.27
N ALA A 103 23.84 -44.34 13.36
CA ALA A 103 24.56 -43.78 12.23
C ALA A 103 24.57 -44.79 11.04
N TRP A 104 24.22 -44.30 9.85
CA TRP A 104 24.24 -45.08 8.63
C TRP A 104 25.58 -44.90 7.92
N THR A 105 26.24 -46.03 7.64
CA THR A 105 27.44 -46.02 6.84
C THR A 105 27.08 -46.22 5.37
N MET A 106 27.40 -45.24 4.52
CA MET A 106 27.28 -45.36 3.06
C MET A 106 28.58 -45.88 2.46
N GLU A 107 28.52 -46.94 1.66
CA GLU A 107 29.64 -47.46 0.90
C GLU A 107 29.76 -46.72 -0.45
N GLU A 108 31.00 -46.44 -0.88
CA GLU A 108 31.25 -45.87 -2.21
C GLU A 108 30.82 -46.86 -3.32
N ASP A 109 30.18 -46.34 -4.36
CA ASP A 109 29.76 -47.08 -5.55
C ASP A 109 30.44 -46.47 -6.79
N PRO A 110 31.65 -46.91 -7.16
CA PRO A 110 32.41 -46.36 -8.28
C PRO A 110 31.80 -46.71 -9.66
N THR A 111 30.81 -47.60 -9.73
CA THR A 111 30.31 -48.15 -11.01
C THR A 111 29.06 -47.45 -11.57
N ARG A 112 28.50 -46.48 -10.89
CA ARG A 112 27.27 -45.81 -11.33
C ARG A 112 27.46 -44.38 -11.83
N ILE A 113 28.09 -44.24 -12.99
CA ILE A 113 27.94 -43.04 -13.83
C ILE A 113 26.90 -43.36 -14.92
N GLU A 114 25.71 -43.66 -14.56
CA GLU A 114 24.57 -43.46 -15.46
C GLU A 114 24.09 -42.04 -15.28
N SER A 115 24.04 -41.29 -16.37
CA SER A 115 23.37 -40.03 -16.44
C SER A 115 21.87 -40.27 -16.13
N VAL A 116 21.55 -40.25 -14.86
CA VAL A 116 20.14 -40.17 -14.45
C VAL A 116 19.67 -38.78 -14.88
N ASN A 117 18.88 -38.73 -15.94
CA ASN A 117 18.01 -37.60 -16.20
C ASN A 117 17.03 -37.55 -15.05
N VAL A 118 17.45 -36.99 -13.91
CA VAL A 118 16.56 -36.67 -12.80
C VAL A 118 15.77 -35.42 -13.26
N THR A 119 14.62 -35.66 -13.89
CA THR A 119 13.55 -34.67 -13.96
C THR A 119 12.93 -34.56 -12.55
N THR A 120 13.75 -34.18 -11.58
CA THR A 120 13.25 -33.68 -10.31
C THR A 120 12.69 -32.31 -10.62
N GLN A 121 11.38 -32.16 -10.56
CA GLN A 121 10.79 -30.83 -10.44
C GLN A 121 11.49 -30.16 -9.27
N ALA A 122 12.19 -29.07 -9.55
CA ALA A 122 12.86 -28.29 -8.51
C ALA A 122 11.82 -28.03 -7.40
N VAL A 123 12.19 -28.32 -6.16
CA VAL A 123 11.29 -28.10 -5.02
C VAL A 123 10.88 -26.64 -5.07
N ARG A 124 9.59 -26.38 -5.32
CA ARG A 124 9.08 -25.02 -5.56
C ARG A 124 9.18 -24.15 -4.33
N THR A 125 8.91 -24.74 -3.17
CA THR A 125 8.79 -23.98 -1.92
C THR A 125 9.30 -24.81 -0.77
N THR A 126 10.11 -24.23 0.09
CA THR A 126 10.62 -24.83 1.34
C THR A 126 10.34 -23.90 2.51
N ILE A 127 10.33 -24.43 3.73
CA ILE A 127 10.24 -23.63 4.94
C ILE A 127 11.55 -23.72 5.70
N ASN A 128 12.09 -22.58 6.10
CA ASN A 128 13.22 -22.48 7.00
C ASN A 128 12.83 -21.64 8.23
N GLY A 129 12.55 -22.31 9.36
CA GLY A 129 11.99 -21.65 10.54
C GLY A 129 10.64 -21.00 10.25
N ASP A 130 10.53 -19.69 10.38
CA ASP A 130 9.32 -18.90 10.07
C ASP A 130 9.32 -18.29 8.65
N THR A 131 10.32 -18.61 7.85
CA THR A 131 10.51 -18.07 6.50
C THR A 131 10.04 -19.07 5.46
N ILE A 132 9.19 -18.63 4.56
CA ILE A 132 8.82 -19.37 3.35
C ILE A 132 9.82 -19.02 2.27
N VAL A 133 10.49 -20.02 1.72
CA VAL A 133 11.51 -19.85 0.69
C VAL A 133 10.98 -20.41 -0.64
N TYR A 134 10.79 -19.55 -1.61
CA TYR A 134 10.44 -19.92 -2.98
C TYR A 134 11.70 -20.00 -3.83
N ASN A 135 11.91 -21.12 -4.48
CA ASN A 135 13.02 -21.31 -5.41
C ASN A 135 12.68 -20.66 -6.76
N ALA A 136 13.37 -19.59 -7.13
CA ALA A 136 13.08 -18.85 -8.36
C ALA A 136 13.15 -19.71 -9.62
N SER A 137 14.07 -20.69 -9.68
CA SER A 137 14.25 -21.57 -10.86
C SER A 137 13.07 -22.51 -11.12
N ALA A 138 12.20 -22.72 -10.14
CA ALA A 138 11.01 -23.55 -10.26
C ALA A 138 9.81 -22.85 -10.95
N TYR A 139 9.92 -21.55 -11.20
CA TYR A 139 8.87 -20.73 -11.82
C TYR A 139 9.31 -20.26 -13.20
N LYS A 140 8.44 -20.48 -14.19
CA LYS A 140 8.71 -20.13 -15.58
C LYS A 140 8.35 -18.67 -15.85
N VAL A 141 9.35 -17.86 -16.12
CA VAL A 141 9.22 -16.47 -16.52
C VAL A 141 10.00 -16.20 -17.80
N MET A 142 9.67 -15.13 -18.48
CA MET A 142 10.39 -14.71 -19.69
C MET A 142 11.83 -14.28 -19.32
N SER A 143 12.74 -14.40 -20.28
CA SER A 143 14.18 -14.11 -20.08
C SER A 143 14.46 -12.64 -19.73
N ASP A 144 13.53 -11.74 -20.02
CA ASP A 144 13.59 -10.30 -19.73
C ASP A 144 12.63 -9.86 -18.63
N ALA A 145 12.01 -10.82 -17.93
CA ALA A 145 11.11 -10.57 -16.82
C ALA A 145 11.82 -9.87 -15.65
N ASP A 146 11.11 -9.01 -14.97
CA ASP A 146 11.54 -8.44 -13.70
C ASP A 146 11.00 -9.27 -12.52
N THR A 147 11.39 -8.96 -11.31
CA THR A 147 10.99 -9.74 -10.12
C THR A 147 9.47 -9.69 -9.85
N ASP A 148 8.75 -8.65 -10.27
CA ASP A 148 7.29 -8.57 -10.13
C ASP A 148 6.58 -9.65 -10.95
N GLU A 149 7.04 -9.93 -12.18
CA GLU A 149 6.53 -11.05 -13.00
C GLU A 149 6.83 -12.40 -12.34
N LEU A 150 8.03 -12.57 -11.76
CA LEU A 150 8.40 -13.77 -11.02
C LEU A 150 7.51 -13.98 -9.77
N LEU A 151 7.31 -12.93 -8.97
CA LEU A 151 6.47 -12.98 -7.77
C LEU A 151 5.01 -13.34 -8.11
N SER A 152 4.48 -12.84 -9.22
CA SER A 152 3.11 -13.12 -9.67
C SER A 152 2.85 -14.60 -9.98
N LYS A 153 3.91 -15.39 -10.20
CA LYS A 153 3.83 -16.85 -10.45
C LYS A 153 3.87 -17.68 -9.17
N MET A 154 4.25 -17.07 -8.04
CA MET A 154 4.43 -17.78 -6.77
C MET A 154 3.10 -17.92 -6.04
N PRO A 155 2.75 -19.11 -5.54
CA PRO A 155 1.49 -19.33 -4.84
C PRO A 155 1.41 -18.47 -3.57
N GLY A 156 0.25 -17.85 -3.34
CA GLY A 156 0.00 -16.99 -2.18
C GLY A 156 0.59 -15.58 -2.27
N ILE A 157 1.20 -15.23 -3.41
CA ILE A 157 1.68 -13.88 -3.68
C ILE A 157 0.79 -13.23 -4.74
N LYS A 158 0.28 -12.04 -4.44
CA LYS A 158 -0.47 -11.20 -5.36
C LYS A 158 0.33 -9.92 -5.62
N VAL A 159 0.52 -9.58 -6.89
CA VAL A 159 1.16 -8.33 -7.33
C VAL A 159 0.13 -7.51 -8.08
N ASP A 160 -0.13 -6.28 -7.64
CA ASP A 160 -1.11 -5.39 -8.25
C ASP A 160 -0.61 -3.94 -8.21
N GLY A 161 -0.47 -3.31 -9.38
CA GLY A 161 -0.06 -1.90 -9.50
C GLY A 161 1.31 -1.55 -8.88
N GLY A 162 2.13 -2.55 -8.51
CA GLY A 162 3.39 -2.38 -7.78
C GLY A 162 3.29 -2.63 -6.27
N SER A 163 2.09 -2.89 -5.74
CA SER A 163 1.91 -3.44 -4.40
C SER A 163 2.07 -4.96 -4.43
N VAL A 164 2.55 -5.52 -3.35
CA VAL A 164 2.69 -6.98 -3.17
C VAL A 164 1.94 -7.37 -1.91
N GLU A 165 1.07 -8.35 -2.03
CA GLU A 165 0.41 -8.99 -0.90
C GLU A 165 0.89 -10.44 -0.82
N VAL A 166 1.21 -10.90 0.37
CA VAL A 166 1.53 -12.30 0.64
C VAL A 166 0.59 -12.83 1.70
N GLN A 167 -0.14 -13.89 1.34
CA GLN A 167 -1.12 -14.50 2.25
C GLN A 167 -2.18 -13.49 2.74
N GLY A 168 -2.60 -12.55 1.87
CA GLY A 168 -3.57 -11.51 2.22
C GLY A 168 -3.03 -10.36 3.07
N GLU A 169 -1.73 -10.33 3.36
CA GLU A 169 -1.07 -9.24 4.07
C GLU A 169 -0.19 -8.44 3.11
N ALA A 170 -0.29 -7.11 3.17
CA ALA A 170 0.55 -6.23 2.34
C ALA A 170 2.02 -6.31 2.77
N VAL A 171 2.91 -6.50 1.79
CA VAL A 171 4.35 -6.43 2.00
C VAL A 171 4.76 -4.98 2.18
N GLN A 172 5.39 -4.68 3.32
CA GLN A 172 5.81 -3.31 3.63
C GLN A 172 7.24 -3.02 3.20
N LYS A 173 8.08 -4.05 3.09
CA LYS A 173 9.48 -3.90 2.73
C LYS A 173 10.01 -5.03 1.87
N ILE A 174 10.89 -4.65 0.94
CA ILE A 174 11.71 -5.57 0.16
C ILE A 174 13.17 -5.43 0.60
N LEU A 175 13.77 -6.55 0.93
CA LEU A 175 15.20 -6.65 1.19
C LEU A 175 15.89 -7.28 -0.03
N ILE A 176 17.16 -6.95 -0.25
CA ILE A 176 18.01 -7.58 -1.25
C ILE A 176 19.23 -8.12 -0.50
N ASP A 177 19.40 -9.45 -0.50
CA ASP A 177 20.44 -10.15 0.25
C ASP A 177 20.45 -9.78 1.73
N GLY A 178 19.25 -9.71 2.36
CA GLY A 178 19.05 -9.37 3.76
C GLY A 178 19.11 -7.88 4.10
N ARG A 179 19.28 -6.98 3.13
CA ARG A 179 19.43 -5.53 3.35
C ARG A 179 18.29 -4.74 2.74
N GLU A 180 17.76 -3.78 3.49
CA GLU A 180 16.81 -2.80 2.95
C GLU A 180 17.55 -1.85 2.01
N PHE A 181 17.04 -1.68 0.78
CA PHE A 181 17.69 -0.81 -0.20
C PHE A 181 16.75 0.27 -0.77
N PHE A 182 15.48 -0.06 -0.95
CA PHE A 182 14.49 0.86 -1.51
C PHE A 182 13.57 1.43 -0.42
N GLY A 183 13.90 1.25 0.87
CA GLY A 183 13.04 1.67 1.98
C GLY A 183 11.66 1.01 1.89
N ASN A 184 10.61 1.83 1.86
CA ASN A 184 9.22 1.35 1.72
C ASN A 184 8.73 1.31 0.25
N ASP A 185 9.59 1.60 -0.74
CA ASP A 185 9.23 1.59 -2.16
C ASP A 185 9.30 0.17 -2.74
N VAL A 186 8.30 -0.63 -2.37
CA VAL A 186 8.13 -2.02 -2.83
C VAL A 186 8.04 -2.10 -4.35
N ALA A 187 7.27 -1.18 -4.97
CA ALA A 187 7.07 -1.15 -6.40
C ALA A 187 8.37 -0.98 -7.19
N THR A 188 9.24 -0.07 -6.73
CA THR A 188 10.55 0.11 -7.35
C THR A 188 11.44 -1.10 -7.16
N ALA A 189 11.47 -1.69 -5.96
CA ALA A 189 12.30 -2.85 -5.66
C ALA A 189 12.03 -4.03 -6.61
N ILE A 190 10.76 -4.42 -6.77
CA ILE A 190 10.36 -5.57 -7.60
C ILE A 190 10.54 -5.33 -9.10
N LYS A 191 10.44 -4.08 -9.58
CA LYS A 191 10.62 -3.71 -11.00
C LYS A 191 12.06 -3.40 -11.38
N THR A 192 12.95 -3.31 -10.41
CA THR A 192 14.37 -2.98 -10.65
C THR A 192 15.23 -4.22 -10.80
N ILE A 193 14.94 -5.30 -10.04
CA ILE A 193 15.75 -6.52 -10.03
C ILE A 193 15.27 -7.47 -11.12
N PRO A 194 16.10 -7.84 -12.10
CA PRO A 194 15.75 -8.84 -13.11
C PRO A 194 15.49 -10.20 -12.48
N ALA A 195 14.47 -10.93 -12.95
CA ALA A 195 14.12 -12.26 -12.43
C ALA A 195 15.28 -13.26 -12.53
N GLU A 196 16.10 -13.18 -13.58
CA GLU A 196 17.31 -14.03 -13.75
C GLU A 196 18.41 -13.80 -12.71
N ALA A 197 18.35 -12.70 -11.98
CA ALA A 197 19.27 -12.38 -10.90
C ALA A 197 18.85 -13.01 -9.58
N VAL A 198 17.60 -13.46 -9.48
CA VAL A 198 16.99 -13.98 -8.26
C VAL A 198 17.27 -15.48 -8.13
N LYS A 199 17.87 -15.88 -7.02
CA LYS A 199 18.07 -17.27 -6.64
C LYS A 199 16.86 -17.82 -5.90
N SER A 200 16.38 -17.08 -4.91
CA SER A 200 15.18 -17.42 -4.12
C SER A 200 14.49 -16.16 -3.61
N ILE A 201 13.22 -16.31 -3.32
CA ILE A 201 12.40 -15.32 -2.64
C ILE A 201 12.05 -15.84 -1.25
N GLU A 202 12.43 -15.10 -0.24
CA GLU A 202 12.17 -15.45 1.16
C GLU A 202 11.07 -14.52 1.69
N VAL A 203 10.00 -15.10 2.19
CA VAL A 203 8.87 -14.37 2.78
C VAL A 203 8.82 -14.66 4.27
N PHE A 204 8.81 -13.61 5.07
CA PHE A 204 8.81 -13.73 6.53
C PHE A 204 8.15 -12.52 7.19
N ASP A 205 7.84 -12.66 8.48
CA ASP A 205 7.41 -11.57 9.32
C ASP A 205 8.67 -10.89 9.90
N LYS A 206 9.00 -9.71 9.38
CA LYS A 206 10.11 -8.92 9.91
C LYS A 206 9.67 -8.28 11.22
N LEU A 207 10.42 -8.53 12.27
CA LEU A 207 10.24 -7.89 13.56
C LEU A 207 10.41 -6.37 13.46
N SER A 208 9.74 -5.62 14.32
CA SER A 208 10.00 -4.20 14.50
C SER A 208 11.44 -3.97 14.96
N ASP A 209 11.98 -2.76 14.79
CA ASP A 209 13.33 -2.41 15.25
C ASP A 209 13.49 -2.65 16.78
N GLU A 210 12.41 -2.44 17.56
CA GLU A 210 12.37 -2.69 19.01
C GLU A 210 12.34 -4.18 19.33
N ALA A 211 11.51 -4.95 18.62
CA ALA A 211 11.39 -6.39 18.82
C ALA A 211 12.68 -7.12 18.40
N GLU A 212 13.32 -6.71 17.31
CA GLU A 212 14.62 -7.21 16.87
C GLU A 212 15.71 -6.95 17.93
N PHE A 213 15.68 -5.77 18.56
CA PHE A 213 16.63 -5.42 19.60
C PHE A 213 16.34 -6.13 20.93
N SER A 214 15.08 -6.22 21.36
CA SER A 214 14.68 -6.84 22.63
C SER A 214 14.72 -8.37 22.60
N GLY A 215 14.50 -8.97 21.42
CA GLY A 215 14.35 -10.40 21.20
C GLY A 215 12.94 -10.93 21.49
N ILE A 216 11.97 -10.06 21.77
CA ILE A 216 10.56 -10.41 22.01
C ILE A 216 9.69 -9.66 21.03
N ASP A 217 8.87 -10.36 20.25
CA ASP A 217 7.95 -9.76 19.29
C ASP A 217 6.94 -8.85 20.03
N ASP A 218 6.92 -7.59 19.64
CA ASP A 218 6.06 -6.56 20.22
C ASP A 218 4.68 -6.46 19.55
N GLY A 219 4.44 -7.35 18.58
CA GLY A 219 3.23 -7.33 17.77
C GLY A 219 3.24 -6.34 16.60
N ASN A 220 4.32 -5.57 16.42
CA ASN A 220 4.47 -4.63 15.30
C ASN A 220 5.28 -5.21 14.14
N SER A 221 5.49 -6.52 14.11
CA SER A 221 6.09 -7.21 12.96
C SER A 221 5.21 -7.04 11.71
N TYR A 222 5.84 -6.99 10.57
CA TYR A 222 5.19 -6.78 9.27
C TYR A 222 5.73 -7.74 8.22
N LYS A 223 4.93 -8.00 7.18
CA LYS A 223 5.31 -8.87 6.09
C LYS A 223 6.45 -8.24 5.28
N ALA A 224 7.54 -8.99 5.10
CA ALA A 224 8.69 -8.60 4.29
C ALA A 224 9.08 -9.71 3.30
N ILE A 225 9.68 -9.29 2.20
CA ILE A 225 10.27 -10.18 1.20
C ILE A 225 11.77 -9.91 1.15
N ASN A 226 12.60 -10.95 1.23
CA ASN A 226 14.01 -10.88 0.91
C ASN A 226 14.26 -11.52 -0.46
N ILE A 227 14.75 -10.74 -1.39
CA ILE A 227 15.20 -11.20 -2.71
C ILE A 227 16.65 -11.67 -2.53
N VAL A 228 16.86 -12.97 -2.47
CA VAL A 228 18.20 -13.56 -2.43
C VAL A 228 18.72 -13.63 -3.85
N THR A 229 19.84 -12.99 -4.10
CA THR A 229 20.42 -12.95 -5.44
C THR A 229 21.52 -13.98 -5.61
N HIS A 230 21.84 -14.32 -6.87
CA HIS A 230 23.02 -15.12 -7.17
C HIS A 230 24.32 -14.37 -6.82
N ASN A 231 25.39 -15.07 -6.43
CA ASN A 231 26.67 -14.47 -6.03
C ASN A 231 27.23 -13.47 -7.06
N LYS A 232 26.97 -13.69 -8.35
CA LYS A 232 27.36 -12.78 -9.44
C LYS A 232 26.75 -11.38 -9.32
N MET A 233 25.64 -11.21 -8.56
CA MET A 233 24.96 -9.94 -8.35
C MET A 233 25.61 -9.08 -7.27
N LYS A 234 26.47 -9.63 -6.41
CA LYS A 234 27.18 -8.86 -5.37
C LYS A 234 28.07 -7.77 -5.97
N THR A 235 28.50 -7.94 -7.25
CA THR A 235 29.20 -6.91 -8.01
C THR A 235 28.59 -6.88 -9.41
N ALA A 236 27.67 -5.95 -9.65
CA ALA A 236 26.89 -5.90 -10.87
C ALA A 236 26.61 -4.46 -11.33
N ILE A 237 26.51 -4.28 -12.63
CA ILE A 237 25.96 -3.08 -13.26
C ILE A 237 24.82 -3.54 -14.17
N PHE A 238 23.61 -3.10 -13.86
CA PHE A 238 22.44 -3.49 -14.62
C PHE A 238 21.39 -2.38 -14.61
N GLY A 239 20.50 -2.41 -15.58
CA GLY A 239 19.43 -1.43 -15.68
C GLY A 239 18.56 -1.64 -16.90
N LYS A 240 17.48 -0.89 -16.96
CA LYS A 240 16.51 -0.90 -18.04
C LYS A 240 16.27 0.52 -18.51
N MET A 241 16.23 0.71 -19.81
CA MET A 241 15.90 2.00 -20.44
C MET A 241 14.80 1.77 -21.46
N ASN A 242 13.79 2.60 -21.42
CA ASN A 242 12.67 2.62 -22.36
C ASN A 242 12.62 3.99 -23.05
N ALA A 243 12.39 3.98 -24.34
CA ALA A 243 12.07 5.16 -25.13
C ALA A 243 10.84 4.87 -25.97
N PHE A 244 9.89 5.77 -25.97
CA PHE A 244 8.65 5.65 -26.72
C PHE A 244 8.37 6.94 -27.48
N TYR A 245 7.93 6.79 -28.71
CA TYR A 245 7.38 7.86 -29.51
C TYR A 245 6.06 7.39 -30.11
N GLY A 246 5.02 8.21 -29.99
CA GLY A 246 3.67 7.91 -30.49
C GLY A 246 3.00 9.12 -31.11
N PHE A 247 1.95 8.87 -31.86
CA PHE A 247 1.12 9.89 -32.48
C PHE A 247 -0.36 9.49 -32.48
N GLU A 248 -1.22 10.46 -32.28
CA GLU A 248 -2.68 10.37 -32.32
C GLU A 248 -3.17 11.11 -33.56
N PRO A 249 -3.61 10.41 -34.62
CA PRO A 249 -4.18 11.04 -35.82
C PRO A 249 -5.58 11.59 -35.49
N ARG A 250 -5.85 12.84 -35.85
CA ARG A 250 -7.15 13.50 -35.68
C ARG A 250 -7.67 13.95 -37.03
N LYS A 251 -8.99 13.77 -37.26
CA LYS A 251 -9.59 14.07 -38.58
C LYS A 251 -9.59 15.55 -38.93
N ASP A 252 -9.82 16.41 -37.93
CA ASP A 252 -10.07 17.86 -38.14
C ASP A 252 -9.06 18.75 -37.38
N GLU A 253 -8.04 18.15 -36.74
CA GLU A 253 -7.01 18.85 -35.95
C GLU A 253 -5.61 18.36 -36.35
N ARG A 254 -4.58 19.11 -35.91
CA ARG A 254 -3.19 18.65 -36.05
C ARG A 254 -2.96 17.37 -35.27
N THR A 255 -2.28 16.42 -35.90
CA THR A 255 -1.79 15.19 -35.23
C THR A 255 -1.05 15.54 -33.94
N LYS A 256 -1.40 14.90 -32.82
CA LYS A 256 -0.71 15.08 -31.55
C LYS A 256 0.40 14.05 -31.41
N HIS A 257 1.53 14.50 -30.88
CA HIS A 257 2.73 13.69 -30.71
C HIS A 257 3.01 13.44 -29.22
N TYR A 258 3.35 12.20 -28.91
CA TYR A 258 3.63 11.73 -27.55
C TYR A 258 5.03 11.15 -27.48
N GLY A 259 5.70 11.40 -26.37
CA GLY A 259 7.02 10.83 -26.11
C GLY A 259 7.16 10.45 -24.65
N SER A 260 7.81 9.34 -24.39
CA SER A 260 8.26 9.01 -23.04
C SER A 260 9.64 8.36 -23.06
N THR A 261 10.44 8.68 -22.06
CA THR A 261 11.67 7.97 -21.76
C THR A 261 11.71 7.72 -20.26
N ASP A 262 12.06 6.53 -19.88
CA ASP A 262 12.27 6.16 -18.49
C ASP A 262 13.37 5.13 -18.37
N GLY A 263 13.98 5.06 -17.20
CA GLY A 263 14.98 4.04 -16.97
C GLY A 263 15.55 4.08 -15.56
N ASN A 264 16.28 3.03 -15.27
CA ASN A 264 17.09 2.90 -14.08
C ASN A 264 18.48 2.35 -14.42
N LEU A 265 19.47 2.70 -13.61
CA LEU A 265 20.82 2.20 -13.70
C LEU A 265 21.32 1.87 -12.30
N ASN A 266 21.72 0.64 -12.08
CA ASN A 266 22.08 0.09 -10.79
C ASN A 266 23.56 -0.30 -10.75
N PHE A 267 24.23 0.18 -9.72
CA PHE A 267 25.63 -0.13 -9.42
C PHE A 267 25.68 -0.85 -8.07
N PHE A 268 25.81 -2.16 -8.10
CA PHE A 268 25.91 -2.97 -6.89
C PHE A 268 27.36 -3.34 -6.62
N ARG A 269 27.75 -3.18 -5.38
CA ARG A 269 28.99 -3.65 -4.79
C ARG A 269 28.67 -4.33 -3.47
N GLU A 270 29.57 -5.12 -2.95
CA GLU A 270 29.34 -5.93 -1.76
C GLU A 270 28.76 -5.14 -0.57
N LYS A 271 29.33 -3.98 -0.25
CA LYS A 271 28.88 -3.12 0.87
C LYS A 271 28.07 -1.89 0.44
N SER A 272 28.08 -1.54 -0.84
CA SER A 272 27.38 -0.36 -1.33
C SER A 272 26.51 -0.65 -2.54
N LYS A 273 25.36 -0.03 -2.62
CA LYS A 273 24.45 -0.10 -3.77
C LYS A 273 23.99 1.31 -4.12
N THR A 274 23.97 1.62 -5.42
CA THR A 274 23.49 2.90 -5.94
C THR A 274 22.52 2.64 -7.08
N THR A 275 21.37 3.31 -7.07
CA THR A 275 20.42 3.30 -8.18
C THR A 275 20.17 4.72 -8.65
N LEU A 276 20.32 4.95 -9.94
CA LEU A 276 19.89 6.16 -10.63
C LEU A 276 18.57 5.87 -11.34
N ARG A 277 17.61 6.78 -11.28
CA ARG A 277 16.31 6.67 -11.95
C ARG A 277 15.99 7.97 -12.68
N PHE A 278 15.38 7.86 -13.84
CA PHE A 278 14.87 9.00 -14.57
C PHE A 278 13.59 8.63 -15.30
N ARG A 279 12.75 9.62 -15.52
CA ARG A 279 11.56 9.56 -16.37
C ARG A 279 11.29 10.93 -16.95
N ALA A 280 10.95 10.98 -18.21
CA ALA A 280 10.39 12.17 -18.83
C ALA A 280 9.30 11.72 -19.82
N ASN A 281 8.15 12.35 -19.78
CA ASN A 281 7.05 12.05 -20.68
C ASN A 281 6.17 13.30 -20.91
N ASN A 282 5.40 13.31 -21.98
CA ASN A 282 4.34 14.30 -22.23
C ASN A 282 2.94 13.64 -22.24
N MET A 283 2.83 12.46 -21.64
CA MET A 283 1.58 11.74 -21.44
C MET A 283 1.67 10.91 -20.15
N ASN A 284 0.58 10.76 -19.42
CA ASN A 284 0.51 9.89 -18.25
C ASN A 284 -0.71 8.97 -18.39
N GLY A 285 -0.46 7.68 -18.72
CA GLY A 285 -1.53 6.78 -19.10
C GLY A 285 -2.30 7.34 -20.30
N ASN A 286 -3.60 7.58 -20.12
CA ASN A 286 -4.48 8.17 -21.12
C ASN A 286 -4.72 9.68 -20.92
N SER A 287 -3.93 10.36 -20.09
CA SER A 287 -4.04 11.81 -19.88
C SER A 287 -2.86 12.58 -20.49
N ARG A 288 -3.11 13.82 -20.90
CA ARG A 288 -2.11 14.74 -21.43
C ARG A 288 -1.41 15.45 -20.27
N SER A 289 -0.33 14.87 -19.81
CA SER A 289 0.45 15.38 -18.69
C SER A 289 1.93 15.33 -19.04
N ARG A 290 2.65 16.41 -18.80
CA ARG A 290 4.12 16.40 -18.91
C ARG A 290 4.70 16.10 -17.53
N MET A 291 5.55 15.09 -17.47
CA MET A 291 6.22 14.69 -16.23
C MET A 291 7.73 14.59 -16.47
N GLY A 292 8.49 15.02 -15.48
CA GLY A 292 9.92 14.78 -15.37
C GLY A 292 10.24 14.25 -13.97
N MET A 293 11.09 13.23 -13.89
CA MET A 293 11.58 12.69 -12.63
C MET A 293 13.05 12.32 -12.76
N GLY A 294 13.84 12.70 -11.78
CA GLY A 294 15.22 12.25 -11.59
C GLY A 294 15.43 11.84 -10.14
N GLY A 295 16.14 10.73 -9.91
CA GLY A 295 16.37 10.27 -8.55
C GLY A 295 17.61 9.43 -8.39
N ILE A 296 18.16 9.46 -7.18
CA ILE A 296 19.28 8.64 -6.74
C ILE A 296 18.96 8.00 -5.39
N ASN A 297 19.22 6.71 -5.28
CA ASN A 297 19.21 5.99 -4.00
C ASN A 297 20.62 5.46 -3.75
N TYR A 298 21.09 5.59 -2.53
CA TYR A 298 22.40 5.13 -2.09
C TYR A 298 22.30 4.45 -0.74
N ILE A 299 22.98 3.31 -0.59
CA ILE A 299 23.21 2.63 0.68
C ILE A 299 24.65 2.19 0.79
N ASN A 300 25.19 2.34 1.98
CA ASN A 300 26.52 1.78 2.30
C ASN A 300 26.59 1.41 3.78
N THR A 301 27.47 0.44 4.09
CA THR A 301 27.76 -0.02 5.45
C THR A 301 29.26 0.05 5.70
N TRP A 302 29.64 0.51 6.90
CA TRP A 302 31.03 0.65 7.34
C TRP A 302 31.28 -0.07 8.67
N GLY A 303 32.53 -0.43 8.92
CA GLY A 303 32.97 -1.17 10.10
C GLY A 303 33.04 -2.68 9.85
N GLU A 304 33.69 -3.42 10.76
CA GLU A 304 33.84 -4.87 10.66
C GLU A 304 32.50 -5.59 10.76
N ASP A 305 31.64 -5.18 11.70
CA ASP A 305 30.32 -5.76 11.95
C ASP A 305 29.18 -4.89 11.39
N GLU A 306 29.43 -4.12 10.33
CA GLU A 306 28.46 -3.18 9.76
C GLU A 306 27.88 -2.21 10.82
N ARG A 307 28.76 -1.72 11.71
CA ARG A 307 28.38 -0.88 12.85
C ARG A 307 27.69 0.41 12.47
N PHE A 308 28.06 0.96 11.30
CA PHE A 308 27.44 2.18 10.77
C PHE A 308 26.83 1.91 9.40
N LYS A 309 25.54 2.18 9.28
CA LYS A 309 24.79 2.06 8.04
C LYS A 309 24.20 3.43 7.68
N LEU A 310 24.35 3.83 6.42
CA LEU A 310 23.75 5.03 5.86
C LEU A 310 22.95 4.66 4.60
N GLU A 311 21.70 5.08 4.60
CA GLU A 311 20.82 5.06 3.44
C GLU A 311 20.46 6.50 3.10
N GLY A 312 20.50 6.85 1.82
CA GLY A 312 20.13 8.17 1.33
C GLY A 312 19.35 8.06 0.03
N SER A 313 18.36 8.91 -0.14
CA SER A 313 17.67 9.06 -1.41
C SER A 313 17.35 10.52 -1.68
N TYR A 314 17.45 10.89 -2.93
CA TYR A 314 16.96 12.16 -3.44
C TYR A 314 16.10 11.90 -4.67
N THR A 315 14.96 12.57 -4.76
CA THR A 315 14.09 12.51 -5.93
C THR A 315 13.55 13.89 -6.25
N TYR A 316 13.69 14.30 -7.48
CA TYR A 316 13.01 15.46 -8.06
C TYR A 316 11.88 14.97 -8.96
N ASN A 317 10.70 15.52 -8.79
CA ASN A 317 9.54 15.29 -9.66
C ASN A 317 9.00 16.62 -10.13
N ALA A 318 8.81 16.76 -11.43
CA ALA A 318 8.12 17.89 -12.03
C ALA A 318 6.92 17.40 -12.84
N SER A 319 5.81 18.09 -12.75
CA SER A 319 4.65 17.84 -13.59
C SER A 319 4.01 19.12 -14.10
N ASN A 320 3.44 19.04 -15.28
CA ASN A 320 2.62 20.09 -15.87
C ASN A 320 1.40 19.39 -16.47
N ASN A 321 0.29 19.52 -15.79
CA ASN A 321 -0.96 18.85 -16.14
C ASN A 321 -1.93 19.86 -16.71
N LYS A 322 -2.64 19.43 -17.75
CA LYS A 322 -3.83 20.14 -18.24
C LYS A 322 -4.93 19.10 -18.35
N SER A 323 -6.05 19.35 -17.74
CA SER A 323 -7.21 18.47 -17.76
C SER A 323 -8.47 19.26 -18.05
N SER A 324 -9.34 18.65 -18.83
CA SER A 324 -10.70 19.10 -19.02
C SER A 324 -11.61 17.96 -18.59
N SER A 325 -12.61 18.27 -17.81
CA SER A 325 -13.59 17.29 -17.35
C SER A 325 -15.00 17.89 -17.40
N TRP A 326 -15.94 17.02 -17.73
CA TRP A 326 -17.34 17.29 -17.60
C TRP A 326 -17.87 16.47 -16.41
N THR A 327 -18.69 17.09 -15.57
CA THR A 327 -19.27 16.49 -14.36
C THR A 327 -20.76 16.71 -14.38
N GLU A 328 -21.49 15.64 -14.16
CA GLU A 328 -22.95 15.59 -13.99
C GLU A 328 -23.25 15.11 -12.57
N ARG A 329 -24.14 15.76 -11.89
CA ARG A 329 -24.52 15.43 -10.53
C ARG A 329 -26.02 15.44 -10.36
N ASP A 330 -26.56 14.36 -9.80
CA ASP A 330 -27.95 14.21 -9.43
C ASP A 330 -28.05 14.28 -7.90
N TYR A 331 -28.77 15.25 -7.38
CA TYR A 331 -28.97 15.44 -5.94
C TYR A 331 -30.08 14.52 -5.40
N PHE A 332 -29.91 14.07 -4.18
CA PHE A 332 -30.88 13.25 -3.47
C PHE A 332 -31.81 14.20 -2.68
N LEU A 333 -32.92 14.56 -3.29
CA LEU A 333 -33.92 15.48 -2.70
C LEU A 333 -34.85 14.73 -1.75
N THR A 334 -35.36 15.44 -0.78
CA THR A 334 -36.44 14.96 0.11
C THR A 334 -37.79 14.94 -0.62
N GLU A 335 -38.77 14.21 -0.09
CA GLU A 335 -40.15 14.22 -0.63
C GLU A 335 -40.75 15.62 -0.62
N GLU A 336 -40.51 16.39 0.45
CA GLU A 336 -40.98 17.77 0.59
C GLU A 336 -40.34 18.70 -0.47
N GLU A 337 -39.02 18.54 -0.75
CA GLU A 337 -38.37 19.30 -1.81
C GLU A 337 -38.91 18.94 -3.21
N ILE A 338 -39.22 17.67 -3.45
CA ILE A 338 -39.82 17.23 -4.71
C ILE A 338 -41.24 17.74 -4.88
N GLU A 339 -42.06 17.66 -3.83
CA GLU A 339 -43.44 18.13 -3.85
C GLU A 339 -43.53 19.64 -4.00
N SER A 340 -42.57 20.39 -3.48
CA SER A 340 -42.54 21.85 -3.58
C SER A 340 -42.43 22.34 -5.01
N ASN A 341 -41.76 21.56 -5.89
CA ASN A 341 -41.52 21.89 -7.29
C ASN A 341 -41.04 23.33 -7.51
N ALA A 342 -40.18 23.81 -6.62
CA ALA A 342 -39.75 25.20 -6.56
C ALA A 342 -38.62 25.49 -7.56
N ASP A 343 -38.55 26.69 -8.08
CA ASP A 343 -37.57 27.16 -9.07
C ASP A 343 -36.14 27.25 -8.49
N ASP A 344 -36.02 27.29 -7.19
CA ASP A 344 -34.75 27.42 -6.44
C ASP A 344 -34.25 26.11 -5.83
N ILE A 345 -34.92 25.00 -6.13
CA ILE A 345 -34.46 23.64 -5.79
C ILE A 345 -33.91 22.95 -7.03
N TYR A 346 -32.65 22.53 -6.97
CA TYR A 346 -31.91 21.95 -8.10
C TYR A 346 -31.82 20.44 -7.94
N GLU A 347 -32.35 19.69 -8.89
CA GLU A 347 -32.26 18.24 -8.94
C GLU A 347 -30.99 17.77 -9.68
N HIS A 348 -30.53 18.60 -10.60
CA HIS A 348 -29.44 18.26 -11.49
C HIS A 348 -28.43 19.39 -11.62
N TYR A 349 -27.17 19.02 -11.83
CA TYR A 349 -26.04 19.94 -11.95
C TYR A 349 -25.05 19.43 -12.98
N ASP A 350 -24.70 20.28 -13.91
CA ASP A 350 -23.64 20.06 -14.89
C ASP A 350 -22.48 21.02 -14.65
N ALA A 351 -21.25 20.53 -14.78
CA ALA A 351 -20.07 21.38 -14.74
C ALA A 351 -19.04 20.99 -15.79
N THR A 352 -18.51 22.00 -16.46
CA THR A 352 -17.31 21.87 -17.27
C THR A 352 -16.14 22.47 -16.51
N ASN A 353 -15.12 21.66 -16.20
CA ASN A 353 -13.94 22.08 -15.46
C ASN A 353 -12.71 22.00 -16.35
N ASN A 354 -11.96 23.09 -16.43
CA ASN A 354 -10.67 23.17 -17.10
C ASN A 354 -9.62 23.55 -16.08
N ASN A 355 -8.64 22.65 -15.87
CA ASN A 355 -7.62 22.86 -14.88
C ASN A 355 -6.23 22.76 -15.54
N ALA A 356 -5.34 23.68 -15.16
CA ALA A 356 -3.94 23.62 -15.45
C ALA A 356 -3.14 23.64 -14.15
N SER A 357 -2.14 22.80 -14.01
CA SER A 357 -1.27 22.83 -12.84
C SER A 357 0.17 22.51 -13.20
N LYS A 358 1.08 23.19 -12.53
CA LYS A 358 2.51 22.90 -12.53
C LYS A 358 2.91 22.55 -11.11
N ASN A 359 3.76 21.56 -10.97
CA ASN A 359 4.26 21.14 -9.67
C ASN A 359 5.73 20.71 -9.81
N GLY A 360 6.58 21.20 -8.91
CA GLY A 360 7.95 20.80 -8.72
C GLY A 360 8.16 20.34 -7.29
N ASN A 361 8.61 19.10 -7.10
CA ASN A 361 8.79 18.51 -5.79
C ASN A 361 10.19 17.92 -5.64
N HIS A 362 10.92 18.36 -4.62
CA HIS A 362 12.22 17.85 -4.21
C HIS A 362 12.04 17.05 -2.92
N ASN A 363 12.40 15.76 -2.93
CA ASN A 363 12.37 14.91 -1.76
C ASN A 363 13.76 14.38 -1.44
N PHE A 364 14.23 14.65 -0.25
CA PHE A 364 15.47 14.13 0.30
C PHE A 364 15.18 13.31 1.56
N ASN A 365 15.70 12.10 1.61
CA ASN A 365 15.58 11.22 2.78
C ASN A 365 16.94 10.65 3.13
N ALA A 366 17.24 10.61 4.43
CA ALA A 366 18.42 9.97 4.97
C ALA A 366 18.03 9.09 6.16
N ARG A 367 18.62 7.91 6.26
CA ARG A 367 18.51 7.03 7.42
C ARG A 367 19.89 6.57 7.83
N THR A 368 20.19 6.68 9.11
CA THR A 368 21.42 6.15 9.69
C THR A 368 21.09 5.16 10.79
N GLU A 369 21.89 4.14 10.89
CA GLU A 369 21.87 3.18 11.99
C GLU A 369 23.29 3.05 12.52
N LEU A 370 23.43 3.28 13.83
CA LEU A 370 24.69 3.18 14.55
C LEU A 370 24.55 2.16 15.67
N ARG A 371 25.26 1.07 15.59
CA ARG A 371 25.47 0.11 16.69
C ARG A 371 26.62 0.61 17.55
N ILE A 372 26.29 1.32 18.63
CA ILE A 372 27.29 1.86 19.57
C ILE A 372 27.98 0.71 20.30
N SER A 373 27.19 -0.28 20.72
CA SER A 373 27.64 -1.53 21.32
C SER A 373 26.57 -2.62 21.12
N GLU A 374 26.80 -3.84 21.56
CA GLU A 374 25.79 -4.90 21.56
C GLU A 374 24.54 -4.55 22.39
N ARG A 375 24.69 -3.63 23.35
CA ARG A 375 23.63 -3.18 24.25
C ARG A 375 23.00 -1.84 23.86
N GLN A 376 23.51 -1.17 22.81
CA GLN A 376 23.10 0.18 22.43
C GLN A 376 23.01 0.35 20.92
N ARG A 377 21.87 0.80 20.45
CA ARG A 377 21.60 1.06 19.03
C ARG A 377 20.91 2.41 18.88
N LEU A 378 21.41 3.24 18.00
CA LEU A 378 20.81 4.53 17.63
C LEU A 378 20.41 4.48 16.17
N MET A 379 19.19 4.87 15.89
CA MET A 379 18.66 5.03 14.55
C MET A 379 18.13 6.43 14.37
N VAL A 380 18.53 7.12 13.30
CA VAL A 380 18.05 8.46 12.97
C VAL A 380 17.58 8.47 11.52
N ARG A 381 16.42 9.05 11.29
CA ARG A 381 15.87 9.31 9.95
C ARG A 381 15.63 10.81 9.81
N ALA A 382 16.05 11.38 8.71
CA ALA A 382 15.79 12.76 8.34
C ALA A 382 15.08 12.78 6.99
N GLN A 383 14.12 13.66 6.86
CA GLN A 383 13.41 13.92 5.61
C GLN A 383 13.31 15.43 5.36
N LEU A 384 13.43 15.81 4.10
CA LEU A 384 13.24 17.18 3.63
C LEU A 384 12.48 17.11 2.31
N SER A 385 11.37 17.82 2.25
CA SER A 385 10.58 17.96 1.02
C SER A 385 10.29 19.43 0.78
N PHE A 386 10.62 19.88 -0.40
CA PHE A 386 10.24 21.20 -0.89
C PHE A 386 9.34 21.03 -2.11
N ASN A 387 8.18 21.66 -2.08
CA ASN A 387 7.22 21.65 -3.16
C ASN A 387 6.89 23.08 -3.58
N ASP A 388 6.90 23.30 -4.88
CA ASP A 388 6.47 24.54 -5.52
C ASP A 388 5.42 24.19 -6.58
N SER A 389 4.27 24.83 -6.52
CA SER A 389 3.14 24.51 -7.38
C SER A 389 2.34 25.74 -7.76
N TRP A 390 1.86 25.73 -8.99
CA TRP A 390 0.91 26.68 -9.53
C TRP A 390 -0.30 25.93 -10.05
N SER A 391 -1.49 26.48 -9.84
CA SER A 391 -2.75 25.93 -10.35
C SER A 391 -3.67 27.03 -10.85
N ASN A 392 -4.25 26.80 -12.01
CA ASN A 392 -5.30 27.63 -12.59
C ASN A 392 -6.49 26.73 -12.91
N GLY A 393 -7.67 27.08 -12.39
CA GLY A 393 -8.90 26.37 -12.60
C GLY A 393 -9.98 27.31 -13.15
N ASN A 394 -10.77 26.81 -14.09
CA ASN A 394 -11.96 27.49 -14.60
C ASN A 394 -13.10 26.48 -14.64
N SER A 395 -14.23 26.79 -14.03
CA SER A 395 -15.44 25.97 -14.07
C SER A 395 -16.64 26.78 -14.53
N LEU A 396 -17.42 26.17 -15.42
CA LEU A 396 -18.72 26.65 -15.85
C LEU A 396 -19.75 25.66 -15.32
N ASN A 397 -20.66 26.16 -14.48
CA ASN A 397 -21.58 25.36 -13.70
C ASN A 397 -23.02 25.69 -14.09
N THR A 398 -23.80 24.69 -14.43
CA THR A 398 -25.20 24.82 -14.82
C THR A 398 -26.08 24.08 -13.81
N TYR A 399 -27.00 24.76 -13.19
CA TYR A 399 -27.95 24.21 -12.23
C TYR A 399 -29.34 24.15 -12.85
N PHE A 400 -30.00 23.00 -12.73
CA PHE A 400 -31.33 22.76 -13.31
C PHE A 400 -32.34 22.64 -12.19
N PRO A 401 -33.29 23.59 -12.12
CA PRO A 401 -34.36 23.55 -11.15
C PRO A 401 -35.29 22.34 -11.35
N ILE A 402 -35.86 21.84 -10.24
CA ILE A 402 -36.82 20.74 -10.28
C ILE A 402 -38.11 21.11 -10.97
N SER A 403 -38.51 22.40 -10.92
CA SER A 403 -39.68 22.94 -11.58
C SER A 403 -39.61 22.95 -13.12
N GLY A 404 -38.42 22.78 -13.67
CA GLY A 404 -38.16 22.94 -15.10
C GLY A 404 -38.05 24.41 -15.54
N ALA A 405 -37.89 25.34 -14.61
CA ALA A 405 -37.57 26.75 -14.90
C ALA A 405 -36.18 26.87 -15.60
N ASP A 406 -35.85 28.08 -16.08
CA ASP A 406 -34.57 28.32 -16.75
C ASP A 406 -33.37 27.97 -15.87
N SER A 407 -32.38 27.26 -16.45
CA SER A 407 -31.15 26.88 -15.75
C SER A 407 -30.30 28.10 -15.40
N ILE A 408 -29.62 28.03 -14.26
CA ILE A 408 -28.67 29.05 -13.82
C ILE A 408 -27.27 28.66 -14.26
N LEU A 409 -26.57 29.56 -14.96
CA LEU A 409 -25.20 29.39 -15.43
C LEU A 409 -24.27 30.26 -14.61
N LEU A 410 -23.31 29.65 -13.89
CA LEU A 410 -22.34 30.32 -13.03
C LEU A 410 -20.91 29.99 -13.41
N GLN A 411 -20.06 30.99 -13.41
CA GLN A 411 -18.63 30.84 -13.65
C GLN A 411 -17.82 30.98 -12.37
N ASN A 412 -16.84 30.11 -12.19
CA ASN A 412 -15.81 30.27 -11.16
C ASN A 412 -14.44 30.10 -11.79
N TRP A 413 -13.48 30.87 -11.33
CA TRP A 413 -12.06 30.66 -11.69
C TRP A 413 -11.14 30.91 -10.51
N ASN A 414 -9.97 30.30 -10.55
CA ASN A 414 -8.91 30.50 -9.56
C ASN A 414 -7.53 30.46 -10.23
N ASP A 415 -6.62 31.24 -9.71
CA ASP A 415 -5.21 31.22 -10.07
C ASP A 415 -4.38 31.30 -8.78
N ASN A 416 -3.67 30.24 -8.44
CA ASN A 416 -3.00 30.10 -7.15
C ASN A 416 -1.57 29.60 -7.31
N ASP A 417 -0.66 30.25 -6.61
CA ASP A 417 0.71 29.79 -6.36
C ASP A 417 0.83 29.25 -4.94
N ASN A 418 1.57 28.17 -4.79
CA ASN A 418 1.79 27.58 -3.49
C ASN A 418 3.21 27.02 -3.37
N SER A 419 3.90 27.37 -2.29
CA SER A 419 5.20 26.80 -1.93
C SER A 419 5.14 26.19 -0.53
N SER A 420 5.70 25.00 -0.37
CA SER A 420 5.73 24.34 0.92
C SER A 420 7.07 23.68 1.20
N LEU A 421 7.49 23.77 2.44
CA LEU A 421 8.66 23.08 2.99
C LEU A 421 8.19 22.14 4.09
N ASN A 422 8.57 20.87 3.99
CA ASN A 422 8.34 19.88 5.03
C ASN A 422 9.68 19.29 5.43
N THR A 423 10.02 19.33 6.70
CA THR A 423 11.23 18.74 7.24
C THR A 423 10.91 17.96 8.50
N GLY A 424 11.59 16.83 8.68
CA GLY A 424 11.38 15.98 9.84
C GLY A 424 12.63 15.22 10.22
N VAL A 425 12.82 15.04 11.52
CA VAL A 425 13.87 14.18 12.09
C VAL A 425 13.21 13.25 13.09
N ASN A 426 13.44 11.95 12.92
CA ASN A 426 12.96 10.90 13.80
C ASN A 426 14.16 10.09 14.33
N GLY A 427 14.26 9.91 15.63
CA GLY A 427 15.31 9.14 16.27
C GLY A 427 14.75 8.09 17.24
N ASN A 428 15.42 6.94 17.27
CA ASN A 428 15.14 5.85 18.20
C ASN A 428 16.46 5.39 18.82
N TYR A 429 16.51 5.39 20.14
CA TYR A 429 17.63 4.89 20.91
C TYR A 429 17.16 3.71 21.74
N PHE A 430 17.85 2.59 21.59
CA PHE A 430 17.58 1.34 22.29
C PHE A 430 18.73 1.00 23.23
N LEU A 431 18.41 0.67 24.48
CA LEU A 431 19.35 0.30 25.52
C LEU A 431 18.90 -1.00 26.20
N ARG A 432 19.79 -2.01 26.26
CA ARG A 432 19.62 -3.17 27.16
C ARG A 432 20.17 -2.86 28.53
N ILE A 433 19.33 -3.01 29.55
CA ILE A 433 19.68 -2.70 30.95
C ILE A 433 20.04 -4.00 31.68
N GLY A 434 21.28 -4.08 32.17
CA GLY A 434 21.79 -5.26 32.87
C GLY A 434 21.97 -6.47 31.95
N GLU A 435 21.99 -7.67 32.55
CA GLU A 435 22.24 -8.94 31.85
C GLU A 435 20.96 -9.71 31.48
N LYS A 436 19.83 -9.33 32.08
CA LYS A 436 18.55 -10.00 31.85
C LYS A 436 18.07 -9.73 30.44
N ALA A 437 18.02 -10.80 29.63
CA ALA A 437 17.51 -10.71 28.24
C ALA A 437 16.08 -10.15 28.21
N GLY A 438 15.81 -9.21 27.31
CA GLY A 438 14.51 -8.57 27.18
C GLY A 438 14.27 -7.36 28.09
N ARG A 439 15.16 -7.02 29.04
CA ARG A 439 15.06 -5.78 29.80
C ARG A 439 15.60 -4.63 28.96
N THR A 440 14.70 -3.76 28.48
CA THR A 440 15.07 -2.70 27.53
C THR A 440 14.46 -1.36 27.90
N LEU A 441 15.19 -0.31 27.55
CA LEU A 441 14.69 1.06 27.52
C LEU A 441 14.72 1.53 26.06
N HIS A 442 13.59 1.96 25.56
CA HIS A 442 13.46 2.58 24.26
C HIS A 442 13.11 4.06 24.43
N VAL A 443 13.91 4.94 23.86
CA VAL A 443 13.66 6.37 23.79
C VAL A 443 13.45 6.75 22.34
N SER A 444 12.31 7.36 22.04
CA SER A 444 11.97 7.88 20.72
C SER A 444 11.82 9.39 20.77
N PHE A 445 12.25 10.05 19.70
CA PHE A 445 11.90 11.44 19.46
C PHE A 445 11.53 11.64 17.99
N ASN A 446 10.64 12.58 17.74
CA ASN A 446 10.26 13.00 16.40
C ASN A 446 10.03 14.51 16.43
N ALA A 447 10.66 15.22 15.51
CA ALA A 447 10.47 16.65 15.29
C ALA A 447 10.13 16.88 13.82
N ASN A 448 8.97 17.49 13.58
CA ASN A 448 8.55 17.87 12.23
C ASN A 448 8.24 19.34 12.18
N TYR A 449 8.61 19.97 11.07
CA TYR A 449 8.27 21.35 10.75
C TYR A 449 7.77 21.42 9.32
N SER A 450 6.67 22.12 9.11
CA SER A 450 6.14 22.39 7.78
C SER A 450 5.69 23.84 7.64
N THR A 451 5.97 24.43 6.48
CA THR A 451 5.38 25.69 6.05
C THR A 451 4.61 25.50 4.76
N ASN A 452 3.59 26.31 4.59
CA ASN A 452 2.82 26.38 3.37
C ASN A 452 2.41 27.83 3.10
N ASN A 453 3.06 28.43 2.11
CA ASN A 453 2.84 29.80 1.69
C ASN A 453 2.09 29.76 0.37
N SER A 454 0.92 30.35 0.33
CA SER A 454 0.11 30.41 -0.89
C SER A 454 -0.42 31.80 -1.13
N GLY A 455 -0.44 32.19 -2.40
CA GLY A 455 -1.06 33.42 -2.87
C GLY A 455 -1.92 33.13 -4.08
N GLY A 456 -2.98 33.88 -4.26
CA GLY A 456 -3.78 33.71 -5.46
C GLY A 456 -5.04 34.56 -5.52
N GLU A 457 -5.65 34.48 -6.67
CA GLU A 457 -6.89 35.19 -7.00
C GLU A 457 -8.01 34.20 -7.26
N ASN A 458 -9.18 34.47 -6.75
CA ASN A 458 -10.37 33.65 -6.92
C ASN A 458 -11.55 34.53 -7.32
N TYR A 459 -12.33 34.03 -8.26
CA TYR A 459 -13.56 34.64 -8.74
C TYR A 459 -14.71 33.63 -8.59
N SER A 460 -15.84 34.09 -8.11
CA SER A 460 -17.02 33.25 -7.94
C SER A 460 -18.27 34.08 -8.24
N GLU A 461 -19.12 33.60 -9.12
CA GLU A 461 -20.46 34.13 -9.32
C GLU A 461 -21.43 33.59 -8.26
N LYS A 462 -22.40 34.39 -7.88
CA LYS A 462 -23.51 34.05 -7.02
C LYS A 462 -24.80 34.18 -7.85
N ALA A 463 -25.72 33.24 -7.70
CA ALA A 463 -26.91 33.14 -8.53
C ALA A 463 -27.77 34.42 -8.58
N GLU A 464 -27.87 35.15 -7.48
CA GLU A 464 -28.77 36.31 -7.34
C GLU A 464 -28.03 37.60 -7.04
N ASN A 465 -26.71 37.62 -7.04
CA ASN A 465 -25.91 38.77 -6.62
C ASN A 465 -24.67 38.97 -7.48
N ASP A 466 -24.05 40.12 -7.27
CA ASP A 466 -22.79 40.48 -7.94
C ASP A 466 -21.69 39.47 -7.64
N PRO A 467 -20.80 39.25 -8.62
CA PRO A 467 -19.70 38.33 -8.48
C PRO A 467 -18.69 38.80 -7.43
N ILE A 468 -18.03 37.86 -6.76
CA ILE A 468 -16.99 38.17 -5.79
C ILE A 468 -15.64 37.77 -6.40
N GLN A 469 -14.74 38.74 -6.46
CA GLN A 469 -13.35 38.52 -6.82
C GLN A 469 -12.46 38.90 -5.64
N GLN A 470 -11.54 37.97 -5.28
CA GLN A 470 -10.69 38.13 -4.10
C GLN A 470 -9.27 37.72 -4.40
N LYS A 471 -8.34 38.43 -3.76
CA LYS A 471 -6.93 38.11 -3.73
C LYS A 471 -6.52 37.74 -2.32
N SER A 472 -6.05 36.51 -2.12
CA SER A 472 -5.71 35.98 -0.80
C SER A 472 -4.24 35.61 -0.72
N ASN A 473 -3.62 35.91 0.41
CA ASN A 473 -2.28 35.44 0.78
C ASN A 473 -2.40 34.63 2.07
N SER A 474 -1.75 33.47 2.11
CA SER A 474 -1.71 32.61 3.30
C SER A 474 -0.28 32.25 3.63
N ASP A 475 0.08 32.38 4.89
CA ASP A 475 1.40 32.01 5.41
C ASP A 475 1.22 31.10 6.63
N ASN A 476 1.22 29.79 6.38
CA ASN A 476 0.89 28.79 7.37
C ASN A 476 2.14 28.03 7.80
N TYR A 477 2.29 27.79 9.10
CA TYR A 477 3.29 26.87 9.62
C TYR A 477 2.72 25.88 10.62
N ASN A 478 3.38 24.75 10.72
CA ASN A 478 3.08 23.72 11.71
C ASN A 478 4.37 23.08 12.18
N TYR A 479 4.56 22.96 13.50
CA TYR A 479 5.60 22.12 14.07
C TYR A 479 5.06 21.14 15.11
N SER A 480 5.62 19.94 15.07
CA SER A 480 5.22 18.83 15.96
C SER A 480 6.46 18.23 16.60
N LEU A 481 6.47 18.22 17.90
CA LEU A 481 7.50 17.60 18.73
C LEU A 481 6.91 16.43 19.49
N ASN A 482 7.46 15.24 19.28
CA ASN A 482 7.01 14.02 19.95
C ASN A 482 8.19 13.36 20.66
N GLY A 483 8.03 13.05 21.93
CA GLY A 483 8.99 12.33 22.75
C GLY A 483 8.32 11.13 23.41
N GLY A 484 9.00 10.00 23.42
CA GLY A 484 8.49 8.77 24.04
C GLY A 484 9.57 8.01 24.79
N VAL A 485 9.18 7.42 25.92
CA VAL A 485 10.02 6.50 26.68
C VAL A 485 9.20 5.25 26.99
N THR A 486 9.74 4.09 26.64
CA THR A 486 9.14 2.78 26.97
C THR A 486 10.16 1.95 27.71
N TYR A 487 9.79 1.51 28.91
CA TYR A 487 10.54 0.52 29.68
C TYR A 487 9.87 -0.84 29.55
N ALA A 488 10.67 -1.87 29.32
CA ALA A 488 10.21 -3.26 29.25
C ALA A 488 10.95 -4.12 30.26
N GLU A 489 10.19 -4.81 31.11
CA GLU A 489 10.69 -5.77 32.09
C GLU A 489 10.27 -7.18 31.70
N PRO A 490 11.20 -8.13 31.49
CA PRO A 490 10.85 -9.50 31.11
C PRO A 490 10.26 -10.27 32.30
N ILE A 491 9.15 -10.96 32.05
CA ILE A 491 8.46 -11.89 32.94
C ILE A 491 8.73 -13.31 32.42
N GLY A 492 9.79 -13.94 32.91
CA GLY A 492 10.26 -15.22 32.35
C GLY A 492 10.94 -15.03 30.98
N SER A 493 10.96 -16.10 30.16
CA SER A 493 11.68 -16.14 28.89
C SER A 493 10.85 -15.66 27.67
N HIS A 494 9.53 -15.59 27.80
CA HIS A 494 8.63 -15.38 26.67
C HIS A 494 7.67 -14.21 26.83
N ALA A 495 7.70 -13.52 27.98
CA ALA A 495 6.77 -12.42 28.27
C ALA A 495 7.49 -11.19 28.80
N GLN A 496 6.89 -10.03 28.56
CA GLN A 496 7.32 -8.72 29.06
C GLN A 496 6.12 -7.93 29.57
N ALA A 497 6.30 -7.25 30.70
CA ALA A 497 5.48 -6.12 31.08
C ALA A 497 6.14 -4.84 30.53
N THR A 498 5.36 -3.92 30.03
CA THR A 498 5.87 -2.62 29.55
C THR A 498 5.13 -1.48 30.20
N ILE A 499 5.81 -0.36 30.38
CA ILE A 499 5.19 0.92 30.70
C ILE A 499 5.74 1.96 29.74
N GLY A 500 4.82 2.68 29.09
CA GLY A 500 5.16 3.71 28.13
C GLY A 500 4.64 5.08 28.59
N TYR A 501 5.44 6.12 28.37
CA TYR A 501 5.02 7.50 28.43
C TYR A 501 5.36 8.20 27.10
N ASN A 502 4.40 8.90 26.53
CA ASN A 502 4.57 9.63 25.29
C ASN A 502 3.97 11.03 25.43
N VAL A 503 4.72 12.04 25.01
CA VAL A 503 4.27 13.43 24.94
C VAL A 503 4.37 13.91 23.50
N ASN A 504 3.31 14.52 23.00
CA ASN A 504 3.27 15.17 21.71
C ASN A 504 2.81 16.61 21.87
N TYR A 505 3.63 17.56 21.42
CA TYR A 505 3.28 18.96 21.33
C TYR A 505 3.20 19.34 19.85
N ASN A 506 2.08 19.90 19.46
CA ASN A 506 1.80 20.33 18.09
C ASN A 506 1.32 21.78 18.12
N LYS A 507 2.00 22.67 17.40
CA LYS A 507 1.57 24.05 17.19
C LYS A 507 1.43 24.36 15.72
N SER A 508 0.33 24.97 15.37
CA SER A 508 0.04 25.43 14.01
C SER A 508 -0.53 26.82 14.02
N ASN A 509 -0.19 27.60 13.01
CA ASN A 509 -0.96 28.77 12.68
C ASN A 509 -1.74 28.55 11.38
N ALA A 510 -2.83 29.26 11.22
CA ALA A 510 -3.57 29.43 9.99
C ALA A 510 -3.70 30.93 9.76
N ASP A 511 -2.97 31.45 8.76
CA ASP A 511 -2.95 32.86 8.40
C ASP A 511 -3.46 33.01 6.97
N ARG A 512 -4.56 33.71 6.79
CA ARG A 512 -5.13 34.05 5.49
C ARG A 512 -5.60 35.51 5.52
N LEU A 513 -5.02 36.32 4.66
CA LEU A 513 -5.38 37.71 4.49
C LEU A 513 -5.92 37.90 3.07
N THR A 514 -7.09 38.51 2.95
CA THR A 514 -7.85 38.62 1.70
C THR A 514 -8.23 40.07 1.43
N ASN A 515 -7.96 40.54 0.22
CA ASN A 515 -8.42 41.80 -0.32
C ASN A 515 -9.52 41.52 -1.34
N LEU A 516 -10.59 42.28 -1.28
CA LEU A 516 -11.69 42.20 -2.23
C LEU A 516 -11.43 43.12 -3.42
N PHE A 517 -11.90 42.72 -4.58
CA PHE A 517 -11.91 43.53 -5.78
C PHE A 517 -13.08 44.50 -5.72
N ASP A 518 -12.78 45.78 -5.97
CA ASP A 518 -13.77 46.83 -6.06
C ASP A 518 -14.12 47.04 -7.56
N TRP A 519 -15.36 46.74 -7.90
CA TRP A 519 -15.86 46.84 -9.27
C TRP A 519 -16.05 48.28 -9.75
N GLU A 520 -16.14 49.29 -8.81
CA GLU A 520 -16.27 50.67 -9.16
C GLU A 520 -14.92 51.26 -9.53
N THR A 521 -13.89 50.97 -8.75
CA THR A 521 -12.54 51.46 -8.98
C THR A 521 -11.72 50.59 -9.94
N GLY A 522 -12.13 49.34 -10.17
CA GLY A 522 -11.41 48.36 -10.96
C GLY A 522 -10.11 47.84 -10.33
N GLN A 523 -9.95 47.96 -9.02
CA GLN A 523 -8.75 47.56 -8.28
C GLN A 523 -9.10 46.74 -7.02
N TYR A 524 -8.13 46.03 -6.49
CA TYR A 524 -8.28 45.43 -5.18
C TYR A 524 -8.21 46.46 -4.08
N ASN A 525 -9.11 46.41 -3.11
CA ASN A 525 -9.08 47.26 -1.94
C ASN A 525 -7.77 47.13 -1.19
N GLU A 526 -7.21 48.20 -0.72
CA GLU A 526 -6.00 48.18 0.13
C GLU A 526 -6.27 47.58 1.52
N PHE A 527 -7.52 47.69 1.98
CA PHE A 527 -7.94 47.15 3.28
C PHE A 527 -8.19 45.65 3.21
N ILE A 528 -7.68 44.94 4.22
CA ILE A 528 -7.92 43.52 4.40
C ILE A 528 -9.38 43.32 4.84
N SER A 529 -10.13 42.49 4.12
CA SER A 529 -11.51 42.16 4.48
C SER A 529 -11.58 41.31 5.74
N PRO A 530 -12.26 41.79 6.80
CA PRO A 530 -12.45 41.03 8.03
C PRO A 530 -13.25 39.74 7.80
N GLU A 531 -14.15 39.74 6.85
CA GLU A 531 -15.08 38.62 6.58
C GLU A 531 -14.41 37.46 5.88
N TYR A 532 -13.37 37.75 5.05
CA TYR A 532 -12.68 36.78 4.22
C TYR A 532 -11.26 36.44 4.73
N SER A 533 -10.87 36.98 5.88
CA SER A 533 -9.54 36.86 6.43
C SER A 533 -9.57 36.23 7.83
N ASN A 534 -8.52 35.46 8.13
CA ASN A 534 -8.43 34.78 9.41
C ASN A 534 -6.96 34.56 9.79
N ARG A 535 -6.62 34.88 11.05
CA ARG A 535 -5.30 34.58 11.63
C ARG A 535 -5.49 33.88 12.97
N ASN A 536 -5.06 32.64 13.06
CA ASN A 536 -5.22 31.79 14.23
C ASN A 536 -3.94 31.08 14.58
N ASN A 537 -3.68 30.98 15.89
CA ASN A 537 -2.65 30.11 16.45
C ASN A 537 -3.33 29.01 17.26
N THR A 538 -2.84 27.78 17.17
CA THR A 538 -3.35 26.66 17.94
C THR A 538 -2.23 25.77 18.38
N ASP A 539 -2.32 25.33 19.62
CA ASP A 539 -1.42 24.33 20.16
C ASP A 539 -2.18 23.19 20.85
N TYR A 540 -1.62 22.01 20.67
CA TYR A 540 -2.09 20.77 21.28
C TYR A 540 -0.96 20.14 22.09
N LEU A 541 -1.20 19.87 23.34
CA LEU A 541 -0.34 19.02 24.17
C LEU A 541 -1.07 17.71 24.43
N THR A 542 -0.56 16.63 23.88
CA THR A 542 -1.11 15.29 24.11
C THR A 542 -0.13 14.48 24.94
N GLN A 543 -0.58 13.99 26.09
CA GLN A 543 0.18 13.10 26.96
C GLN A 543 -0.50 11.74 27.01
N ARG A 544 0.29 10.66 26.86
CA ARG A 544 -0.19 9.29 26.96
C ARG A 544 0.68 8.52 27.93
N VAL A 545 0.04 7.79 28.82
CA VAL A 545 0.71 6.87 29.73
C VAL A 545 -0.08 5.57 29.77
N GLY A 546 0.62 4.45 29.76
CA GLY A 546 -0.10 3.18 29.83
C GLY A 546 0.79 1.96 30.01
N PRO A 547 0.26 0.96 30.74
CA PRO A 547 0.85 -0.36 30.82
C PRO A 547 0.58 -1.17 29.55
N GLY A 548 1.51 -2.07 29.28
CA GLY A 548 1.38 -3.06 28.21
C GLY A 548 1.90 -4.42 28.65
N PHE A 549 1.51 -5.42 27.92
CA PHE A 549 1.94 -6.80 28.07
C PHE A 549 2.27 -7.37 26.69
N ARG A 550 3.37 -8.07 26.60
CA ARG A 550 3.82 -8.78 25.40
C ARG A 550 4.16 -10.22 25.76
N PHE A 551 3.74 -11.14 24.91
CA PHE A 551 4.09 -12.56 24.99
C PHE A 551 4.45 -13.05 23.60
N SER A 552 5.56 -13.77 23.47
CA SER A 552 5.96 -14.38 22.20
C SER A 552 6.61 -15.73 22.45
N ASN A 553 6.01 -16.78 21.89
CA ASN A 553 6.55 -18.14 21.98
C ASN A 553 6.15 -18.94 20.73
N ASP A 554 7.13 -19.57 20.07
CA ASP A 554 6.96 -20.43 18.89
C ASP A 554 6.03 -19.87 17.79
N GLY A 555 6.22 -18.58 17.47
CA GLY A 555 5.42 -17.87 16.46
C GLY A 555 4.01 -17.48 16.92
N THR A 556 3.64 -17.74 18.16
CA THR A 556 2.45 -17.19 18.80
C THR A 556 2.84 -15.92 19.54
N THR A 557 2.22 -14.79 19.18
CA THR A 557 2.47 -13.48 19.76
C THR A 557 1.18 -12.88 20.28
N VAL A 558 1.23 -12.34 21.51
CA VAL A 558 0.14 -11.53 22.09
C VAL A 558 0.74 -10.22 22.56
N SER A 559 0.20 -9.12 22.08
CA SER A 559 0.56 -7.77 22.54
C SER A 559 -0.71 -7.04 22.95
N ALA A 560 -0.74 -6.52 24.17
CA ALA A 560 -1.85 -5.76 24.70
C ALA A 560 -1.34 -4.48 25.34
N GLN A 561 -1.96 -3.36 25.05
CA GLN A 561 -1.63 -2.06 25.64
C GLN A 561 -2.92 -1.28 25.91
N VAL A 562 -2.96 -0.64 27.08
CA VAL A 562 -4.02 0.29 27.45
C VAL A 562 -3.37 1.61 27.82
N ASN A 563 -3.81 2.71 27.24
CA ASN A 563 -3.25 4.03 27.48
C ASN A 563 -4.35 4.98 27.97
N TYR A 564 -4.06 5.71 29.01
CA TYR A 564 -4.74 6.95 29.35
C TYR A 564 -4.13 8.08 28.53
N GLN A 565 -4.98 8.85 27.88
CA GLN A 565 -4.61 9.98 27.04
C GLN A 565 -5.26 11.25 27.58
N ASN A 566 -4.44 12.25 27.87
CA ASN A 566 -4.84 13.61 28.15
C ASN A 566 -4.47 14.50 26.95
N VAL A 567 -5.39 15.27 26.45
CA VAL A 567 -5.17 16.24 25.38
C VAL A 567 -5.60 17.61 25.88
N ARG A 568 -4.66 18.54 25.91
CA ARG A 568 -4.92 19.96 26.15
C ARG A 568 -4.82 20.71 24.85
N MET A 569 -5.73 21.60 24.60
CA MET A 569 -5.80 22.40 23.39
C MET A 569 -6.04 23.86 23.78
N ASN A 570 -5.23 24.75 23.21
CA ASN A 570 -5.42 26.20 23.23
C ASN A 570 -5.55 26.72 21.81
N SER A 571 -6.32 27.74 21.60
CA SER A 571 -6.44 28.41 20.32
C SER A 571 -6.70 29.89 20.53
N ASP A 572 -5.89 30.72 19.86
CA ASP A 572 -5.99 32.17 19.89
C ASP A 572 -6.23 32.66 18.46
N ARG A 573 -7.30 33.41 18.27
CA ARG A 573 -7.55 34.14 17.02
C ARG A 573 -7.09 35.58 17.18
N GLU A 574 -6.25 36.05 16.28
CA GLU A 574 -5.73 37.41 16.27
C GLU A 574 -6.52 38.32 15.33
N TYR A 575 -7.08 37.77 14.26
CA TYR A 575 -7.82 38.52 13.24
C TYR A 575 -9.05 37.73 12.76
N PRO A 576 -10.22 38.34 12.44
CA PRO A 576 -10.53 39.77 12.43
C PRO A 576 -10.69 40.41 13.81
N ALA A 577 -11.02 39.67 14.81
CA ALA A 577 -11.13 40.11 16.18
C ALA A 577 -10.37 39.17 17.11
N VAL A 578 -9.73 39.72 18.13
CA VAL A 578 -9.00 38.91 19.12
C VAL A 578 -10.02 38.08 19.90
N TYR A 579 -9.85 36.75 19.82
CA TYR A 579 -10.65 35.80 20.57
C TYR A 579 -9.76 34.66 21.08
N VAL A 580 -9.77 34.46 22.38
CA VAL A 580 -9.06 33.36 23.04
C VAL A 580 -10.07 32.26 23.35
N LEU A 581 -9.93 31.13 22.70
CA LEU A 581 -10.76 29.97 23.05
C LEU A 581 -10.30 29.44 24.41
N PRO A 582 -11.20 29.30 25.41
CA PRO A 582 -10.86 28.71 26.70
C PRO A 582 -10.17 27.33 26.51
N GLU A 583 -9.12 27.09 27.30
CA GLU A 583 -8.39 25.80 27.26
C GLU A 583 -9.37 24.63 27.33
N LYS A 584 -9.27 23.73 26.37
CA LYS A 584 -10.05 22.50 26.33
C LYS A 584 -9.19 21.31 26.65
N THR A 585 -9.66 20.51 27.62
CA THR A 585 -9.00 19.27 28.00
C THR A 585 -9.90 18.08 27.69
N PHE A 586 -9.33 17.07 27.01
CA PHE A 586 -10.02 15.83 26.70
C PHE A 586 -9.31 14.63 27.33
N HIS A 587 -10.09 13.76 27.96
CA HIS A 587 -9.62 12.55 28.60
C HIS A 587 -10.14 11.33 27.86
N ASN A 588 -9.25 10.45 27.41
CA ASN A 588 -9.64 9.26 26.66
C ASN A 588 -8.84 8.05 27.16
N ILE A 589 -9.44 6.88 27.05
CA ILE A 589 -8.75 5.60 27.23
C ILE A 589 -8.68 4.93 25.87
N THR A 590 -7.47 4.67 25.40
CA THR A 590 -7.24 3.95 24.15
C THR A 590 -6.63 2.58 24.46
N TYR A 591 -6.94 1.60 23.62
CA TYR A 591 -6.41 0.25 23.75
C TYR A 591 -5.97 -0.31 22.42
N SER A 592 -5.01 -1.21 22.46
CA SER A 592 -4.56 -1.99 21.33
C SER A 592 -4.29 -3.41 21.80
N VAL A 593 -4.89 -4.37 21.15
CA VAL A 593 -4.64 -5.81 21.36
C VAL A 593 -4.36 -6.42 20.00
N MET A 594 -3.24 -7.09 19.90
CA MET A 594 -2.88 -7.87 18.74
C MET A 594 -2.52 -9.28 19.18
N THR A 595 -3.12 -10.25 18.53
CA THR A 595 -2.82 -11.67 18.75
C THR A 595 -2.53 -12.32 17.40
N ARG A 596 -1.39 -12.94 17.30
CA ARG A 596 -1.01 -13.81 16.19
C ARG A 596 -0.83 -15.22 16.74
N ILE A 597 -1.55 -16.19 16.19
CA ILE A 597 -1.48 -17.59 16.59
C ILE A 597 -0.97 -18.38 15.40
N LYS A 598 0.19 -18.99 15.54
CA LYS A 598 0.74 -19.96 14.60
C LYS A 598 0.26 -21.34 15.02
N ILE A 599 -0.78 -21.86 14.36
CA ILE A 599 -1.28 -23.21 14.64
C ILE A 599 -0.25 -24.26 14.19
N ASN A 600 0.31 -24.02 13.00
CA ASN A 600 1.43 -24.78 12.43
C ASN A 600 2.08 -23.92 11.32
N MET A 601 3.03 -24.50 10.56
CA MET A 601 3.74 -23.76 9.50
C MET A 601 2.83 -23.28 8.38
N GLU A 602 1.72 -23.97 8.14
CA GLU A 602 0.77 -23.65 7.07
C GLU A 602 -0.41 -22.80 7.53
N ASN A 603 -0.70 -22.77 8.84
CA ASN A 603 -1.94 -22.17 9.37
C ASN A 603 -1.66 -21.10 10.39
N ARG A 604 -2.20 -19.90 10.15
CA ARG A 604 -2.02 -18.73 11.01
C ARG A 604 -3.35 -17.99 11.20
N ILE A 605 -3.59 -17.55 12.42
CA ILE A 605 -4.69 -16.63 12.76
C ILE A 605 -4.09 -15.32 13.27
N MET A 606 -4.65 -14.20 12.83
CA MET A 606 -4.34 -12.88 13.37
C MET A 606 -5.64 -12.20 13.82
N VAL A 607 -5.61 -11.62 15.01
CA VAL A 607 -6.67 -10.78 15.54
C VAL A 607 -6.07 -9.46 16.00
N ARG A 608 -6.62 -8.36 15.51
CA ARG A 608 -6.21 -7.00 15.92
C ARG A 608 -7.44 -6.22 16.33
N LEU A 609 -7.44 -5.77 17.56
CA LEU A 609 -8.46 -4.89 18.12
C LEU A 609 -7.77 -3.61 18.61
N ASN A 610 -8.17 -2.48 18.10
CA ASN A 610 -7.61 -1.20 18.52
C ASN A 610 -8.66 -0.10 18.58
N SER A 611 -8.37 0.89 19.42
CA SER A 611 -9.15 2.12 19.49
C SER A 611 -8.27 3.33 19.20
N ARG A 612 -8.87 4.36 18.61
CA ARG A 612 -8.21 5.61 18.24
C ARG A 612 -9.15 6.77 18.45
N THR A 613 -8.61 7.88 18.95
CA THR A 613 -9.32 9.17 19.02
C THR A 613 -8.81 10.12 17.94
N SER A 614 -9.71 10.94 17.39
CA SER A 614 -9.40 12.04 16.49
C SER A 614 -9.97 13.31 17.06
N ASN A 615 -9.11 14.27 17.37
CA ASN A 615 -9.54 15.56 17.89
C ASN A 615 -10.17 16.41 16.78
N PRO A 616 -11.13 17.30 17.10
CA PRO A 616 -11.60 18.30 16.17
C PRO A 616 -10.43 19.18 15.68
N SER A 617 -10.48 19.64 14.43
CA SER A 617 -9.52 20.64 13.96
C SER A 617 -9.84 22.02 14.53
N VAL A 618 -8.87 22.91 14.44
CA VAL A 618 -9.05 24.31 14.88
C VAL A 618 -10.21 24.97 14.14
N THR A 619 -10.21 24.88 12.83
CA THR A 619 -11.27 25.46 11.99
C THR A 619 -12.65 24.89 12.31
N GLN A 620 -12.73 23.63 12.75
CA GLN A 620 -13.98 23.04 13.22
C GLN A 620 -14.43 23.55 14.60
N LEU A 621 -13.49 23.97 15.43
CA LEU A 621 -13.79 24.46 16.80
C LEU A 621 -13.96 25.99 16.87
N GLN A 622 -13.45 26.70 15.89
CA GLN A 622 -13.59 28.15 15.84
C GLN A 622 -15.02 28.53 15.55
N ASP A 623 -15.62 29.30 16.45
CA ASP A 623 -16.95 29.85 16.25
C ASP A 623 -16.89 31.07 15.31
N VAL A 624 -16.54 30.81 14.06
CA VAL A 624 -16.42 31.79 12.99
C VAL A 624 -17.11 31.27 11.76
N VAL A 625 -17.81 32.14 11.07
CA VAL A 625 -18.41 31.83 9.78
C VAL A 625 -17.44 32.25 8.68
N ASP A 626 -17.02 31.29 7.87
CA ASP A 626 -16.19 31.53 6.68
C ASP A 626 -17.12 31.69 5.47
N ILE A 627 -17.30 32.91 5.01
CA ILE A 627 -18.04 33.28 3.82
C ILE A 627 -17.15 33.53 2.60
N SER A 628 -15.86 33.16 2.67
CA SER A 628 -14.90 33.33 1.58
C SER A 628 -15.28 32.66 0.27
N ASN A 629 -16.16 31.69 0.32
CA ASN A 629 -16.84 31.12 -0.83
C ASN A 629 -18.36 31.20 -0.57
N VAL A 630 -19.01 32.14 -1.19
CA VAL A 630 -20.45 32.43 -1.00
C VAL A 630 -21.37 31.27 -1.36
N ASN A 631 -20.91 30.40 -2.24
CA ASN A 631 -21.62 29.18 -2.61
C ASN A 631 -21.28 27.99 -1.70
N ASN A 632 -20.34 28.15 -0.75
CA ASN A 632 -19.95 27.09 0.18
C ASN A 632 -19.50 27.67 1.53
N ILE A 633 -20.44 28.22 2.24
CA ILE A 633 -20.26 28.87 3.53
C ILE A 633 -20.04 27.81 4.61
N ARG A 634 -19.12 28.08 5.53
CA ARG A 634 -18.77 27.15 6.62
C ARG A 634 -18.73 27.88 7.96
N SER A 635 -19.15 27.22 9.01
CA SER A 635 -18.91 27.69 10.37
C SER A 635 -18.24 26.60 11.23
N GLY A 636 -17.59 26.99 12.29
CA GLY A 636 -17.11 26.05 13.29
C GLY A 636 -18.14 25.79 14.40
N ASN A 637 -17.76 24.90 15.33
CA ASN A 637 -18.58 24.52 16.48
C ASN A 637 -17.67 24.26 17.70
N PRO A 638 -17.59 25.19 18.65
CA PRO A 638 -16.75 25.06 19.82
C PRO A 638 -17.20 23.93 20.78
N LYS A 639 -18.40 23.34 20.59
CA LYS A 639 -18.94 22.26 21.43
C LYS A 639 -18.49 20.87 20.98
N LEU A 640 -17.71 20.76 19.92
CA LEU A 640 -17.24 19.47 19.41
C LEU A 640 -16.41 18.71 20.44
N GLN A 641 -16.59 17.41 20.40
CA GLN A 641 -15.81 16.45 21.16
C GLN A 641 -14.99 15.55 20.21
N PRO A 642 -13.87 14.95 20.68
CA PRO A 642 -13.11 14.00 19.88
C PRO A 642 -13.96 12.82 19.40
N SER A 643 -13.80 12.45 18.16
CA SER A 643 -14.31 11.19 17.62
C SER A 643 -13.58 10.01 18.23
N TYR A 644 -14.27 8.90 18.46
CA TYR A 644 -13.68 7.68 19.01
C TYR A 644 -14.00 6.49 18.10
N SER A 645 -12.96 5.93 17.51
CA SER A 645 -13.05 4.81 16.58
C SER A 645 -12.58 3.51 17.24
N HIS A 646 -13.37 2.46 17.11
CA HIS A 646 -13.04 1.09 17.50
C HIS A 646 -12.92 0.25 16.25
N ARG A 647 -11.84 -0.51 16.09
CA ARG A 647 -11.61 -1.35 14.92
C ARG A 647 -11.20 -2.74 15.32
N LEU A 648 -11.87 -3.73 14.75
CA LEU A 648 -11.54 -5.14 14.83
C LEU A 648 -11.17 -5.65 13.44
N ASN A 649 -10.04 -6.34 13.34
CA ASN A 649 -9.67 -7.08 12.14
C ASN A 649 -9.25 -8.49 12.55
N MET A 650 -9.74 -9.48 11.83
CA MET A 650 -9.42 -10.89 12.00
C MET A 650 -9.06 -11.49 10.66
N SER A 651 -8.02 -12.30 10.62
CA SER A 651 -7.69 -13.07 9.43
C SER A 651 -7.24 -14.48 9.79
N TYR A 652 -7.59 -15.43 8.96
CA TYR A 652 -7.04 -16.78 8.94
C TYR A 652 -6.41 -17.03 7.58
N ASN A 653 -5.16 -17.48 7.59
CA ASN A 653 -4.41 -17.79 6.39
C ASN A 653 -3.87 -19.21 6.46
N HIS A 654 -4.10 -19.96 5.39
CA HIS A 654 -3.54 -21.29 5.14
C HIS A 654 -2.70 -21.26 3.87
N SER A 655 -1.50 -21.83 3.94
CA SER A 655 -0.59 -22.02 2.80
C SER A 655 -0.16 -23.47 2.73
N GLY A 656 -0.82 -24.24 1.87
CA GLY A 656 -0.46 -25.63 1.61
C GLY A 656 0.79 -25.70 0.74
N ILE A 657 1.94 -25.79 1.36
CA ILE A 657 3.25 -25.60 0.75
C ILE A 657 3.55 -26.67 -0.29
N GLU A 658 3.27 -27.93 0.03
CA GLU A 658 3.50 -29.05 -0.89
C GLU A 658 2.59 -29.00 -2.12
N LYS A 659 1.34 -28.57 -1.94
CA LYS A 659 0.33 -28.51 -3.01
C LYS A 659 0.30 -27.17 -3.73
N GLY A 660 1.03 -26.15 -3.23
CA GLY A 660 0.98 -24.79 -3.76
C GLY A 660 -0.38 -24.11 -3.62
N THR A 661 -1.18 -24.52 -2.61
CA THR A 661 -2.50 -23.98 -2.38
C THR A 661 -2.46 -22.85 -1.35
N THR A 662 -3.34 -21.88 -1.50
CA THR A 662 -3.50 -20.77 -0.54
C THR A 662 -4.98 -20.59 -0.24
N PHE A 663 -5.30 -20.37 1.03
CA PHE A 663 -6.65 -20.07 1.45
C PHE A 663 -6.60 -18.95 2.49
N SER A 664 -7.41 -17.93 2.32
CA SER A 664 -7.52 -16.85 3.29
C SER A 664 -8.96 -16.43 3.54
N ILE A 665 -9.25 -16.14 4.79
CA ILE A 665 -10.48 -15.47 5.22
C ILE A 665 -10.08 -14.26 6.03
N TYR A 666 -10.73 -13.13 5.77
CA TYR A 666 -10.60 -11.96 6.61
C TYR A 666 -11.98 -11.38 6.94
N VAL A 667 -12.09 -10.79 8.13
CA VAL A 667 -13.25 -10.07 8.61
C VAL A 667 -12.77 -8.81 9.32
N GLY A 668 -13.29 -7.67 8.91
CA GLY A 668 -12.99 -6.38 9.50
C GLY A 668 -14.26 -5.65 9.94
N GLY A 669 -14.16 -4.87 10.98
CA GLY A 669 -15.25 -4.00 11.39
C GLY A 669 -14.74 -2.75 12.11
N SER A 670 -15.38 -1.62 11.87
CA SER A 670 -15.15 -0.40 12.62
C SER A 670 -16.47 0.24 13.05
N LYS A 671 -16.42 0.86 14.23
CA LYS A 671 -17.50 1.66 14.79
C LYS A 671 -16.94 2.99 15.25
N ASN A 672 -17.49 4.09 14.70
CA ASN A 672 -17.13 5.42 15.12
C ASN A 672 -18.24 6.00 16.04
N GLN A 673 -17.81 6.47 17.19
CA GLN A 673 -18.66 7.17 18.15
C GLN A 673 -18.31 8.64 18.08
N ARG A 674 -19.32 9.51 18.18
CA ARG A 674 -19.13 10.97 18.13
C ARG A 674 -18.32 11.40 16.90
N GLN A 675 -18.57 10.76 15.77
CA GLN A 675 -17.93 11.18 14.52
C GLN A 675 -18.26 12.63 14.24
N ILE A 676 -17.27 13.41 13.85
CA ILE A 676 -17.50 14.79 13.39
C ILE A 676 -17.97 14.69 11.94
N VAL A 677 -19.18 15.17 11.70
CA VAL A 677 -19.84 15.25 10.39
C VAL A 677 -20.35 16.65 10.17
N ASP A 678 -20.54 17.05 8.93
CA ASP A 678 -21.16 18.35 8.63
C ASP A 678 -22.69 18.25 8.68
N SER A 679 -23.31 19.18 9.40
CA SER A 679 -24.72 19.53 9.24
C SER A 679 -24.80 20.56 8.10
N VAL A 680 -25.47 20.19 7.03
CA VAL A 680 -25.54 20.99 5.80
C VAL A 680 -26.93 21.55 5.63
N VAL A 681 -27.01 22.82 5.28
CA VAL A 681 -28.22 23.50 4.77
C VAL A 681 -27.98 23.83 3.31
N MET A 682 -28.86 23.41 2.43
CA MET A 682 -28.85 23.70 0.99
C MET A 682 -30.29 23.73 0.45
N ASN A 683 -30.47 24.26 -0.74
CA ASN A 683 -31.78 24.44 -1.34
C ASN A 683 -32.78 25.22 -0.43
N GLN A 684 -32.25 26.16 0.34
CA GLN A 684 -33.00 27.05 1.21
C GLN A 684 -32.56 28.51 0.98
N PRO A 685 -32.88 29.10 -0.16
CA PRO A 685 -32.53 30.48 -0.46
C PRO A 685 -33.14 31.44 0.60
N GLY A 686 -32.39 32.46 0.93
CA GLY A 686 -32.81 33.38 1.98
C GLY A 686 -32.56 32.87 3.41
N TYR A 687 -32.01 31.65 3.61
CA TYR A 687 -31.58 31.20 4.93
C TYR A 687 -30.54 32.15 5.50
N GLU A 688 -30.91 32.80 6.62
CA GLU A 688 -30.08 33.82 7.24
C GLU A 688 -28.92 33.21 8.02
N ILE A 689 -27.71 33.72 7.77
CA ILE A 689 -26.49 33.29 8.42
C ILE A 689 -25.97 34.42 9.29
N TYR A 690 -25.81 34.10 10.58
CA TYR A 690 -25.38 35.04 11.60
C TYR A 690 -24.00 34.73 12.13
N SER A 691 -23.25 35.75 12.55
CA SER A 691 -22.03 35.58 13.34
C SER A 691 -22.34 34.95 14.70
N PRO A 692 -21.38 34.42 15.43
CA PRO A 692 -21.58 33.91 16.80
C PRO A 692 -22.08 34.94 17.78
N ASP A 693 -21.82 36.23 17.51
CA ASP A 693 -22.27 37.35 18.33
C ASP A 693 -23.67 37.85 17.93
N GLY A 694 -24.32 37.19 16.96
CA GLY A 694 -25.68 37.45 16.51
C GLY A 694 -25.81 38.55 15.47
N GLU A 695 -24.71 39.04 14.87
CA GLU A 695 -24.77 39.96 13.74
C GLU A 695 -25.12 39.20 12.45
N PHE A 696 -26.01 39.79 11.67
CA PHE A 696 -26.35 39.26 10.35
C PHE A 696 -25.14 39.39 9.39
N LEU A 697 -24.75 38.30 8.74
CA LEU A 697 -23.62 38.25 7.80
C LEU A 697 -24.07 38.18 6.35
N THR A 698 -24.95 37.24 6.03
CA THR A 698 -25.40 37.02 4.66
C THR A 698 -26.62 36.09 4.64
N THR A 699 -27.26 35.99 3.48
CA THR A 699 -28.24 34.97 3.19
C THR A 699 -27.64 33.91 2.26
N LEU A 700 -28.15 32.69 2.38
CA LEU A 700 -27.76 31.61 1.47
C LEU A 700 -28.43 31.84 0.12
N SER A 701 -27.64 31.74 -0.97
CA SER A 701 -28.18 31.76 -2.33
C SER A 701 -28.87 30.44 -2.68
N SER A 702 -29.65 30.44 -3.74
CA SER A 702 -30.34 29.25 -4.23
C SER A 702 -29.37 28.12 -4.60
N THR A 703 -28.16 28.44 -5.08
CA THR A 703 -27.09 27.47 -5.40
C THR A 703 -26.10 27.23 -4.24
N GLY A 704 -26.28 27.96 -3.13
CA GLY A 704 -25.38 27.97 -2.00
C GLY A 704 -25.63 26.80 -1.03
N ARG A 705 -24.59 26.51 -0.25
CA ARG A 705 -24.67 25.58 0.88
C ARG A 705 -23.99 26.18 2.11
N TYR A 706 -24.58 25.97 3.27
CA TYR A 706 -23.99 26.27 4.56
C TYR A 706 -23.69 24.99 5.32
N SER A 707 -22.52 24.87 5.90
CA SER A 707 -22.11 23.68 6.65
C SER A 707 -21.54 24.02 8.02
N LYS A 708 -21.94 23.23 9.03
CA LYS A 708 -21.47 23.33 10.41
C LYS A 708 -21.13 21.94 10.96
N PRO A 709 -19.92 21.73 11.51
CA PRO A 709 -19.52 20.43 12.04
C PRO A 709 -20.25 20.11 13.35
N VAL A 710 -20.72 18.87 13.47
CA VAL A 710 -21.40 18.35 14.66
C VAL A 710 -20.93 16.94 14.98
N ASN A 711 -21.04 16.51 16.24
CA ASN A 711 -20.78 15.12 16.61
C ASN A 711 -22.01 14.26 16.38
N LEU A 712 -21.90 13.24 15.56
CA LEU A 712 -22.97 12.30 15.29
C LEU A 712 -22.47 10.86 15.45
N SER A 713 -23.32 9.98 15.98
CA SER A 713 -23.02 8.56 16.11
C SER A 713 -23.83 7.74 15.11
N GLY A 714 -23.34 6.54 14.79
CA GLY A 714 -24.03 5.66 13.84
C GLY A 714 -23.22 5.36 12.58
N ASP A 715 -21.96 5.71 12.57
CA ASP A 715 -21.01 5.31 11.54
C ASP A 715 -20.50 3.89 11.83
N TRP A 716 -20.71 2.99 10.87
CA TRP A 716 -20.34 1.59 10.94
C TRP A 716 -19.73 1.16 9.60
N SER A 717 -18.70 0.38 9.68
CA SER A 717 -18.10 -0.27 8.50
C SER A 717 -17.79 -1.72 8.82
N TYR A 718 -18.25 -2.63 7.98
CA TYR A 718 -17.92 -4.06 8.03
C TYR A 718 -17.44 -4.50 6.67
N ASN A 719 -16.41 -5.32 6.65
CA ASN A 719 -15.90 -5.91 5.42
C ASN A 719 -15.40 -7.33 5.69
N GLY A 720 -15.49 -8.17 4.70
CA GLY A 720 -14.99 -9.53 4.79
C GLY A 720 -14.77 -10.13 3.41
N GLY A 721 -13.96 -11.16 3.37
CA GLY A 721 -13.70 -11.87 2.14
C GLY A 721 -13.06 -13.23 2.39
N ILE A 722 -13.19 -14.06 1.37
CA ILE A 722 -12.59 -15.40 1.27
C ILE A 722 -11.89 -15.52 -0.06
N SER A 723 -10.72 -16.11 -0.08
CA SER A 723 -9.99 -16.41 -1.32
C SER A 723 -9.35 -17.79 -1.25
N TYR A 724 -9.30 -18.47 -2.39
CA TYR A 724 -8.65 -19.76 -2.56
C TYR A 724 -7.86 -19.78 -3.86
N GLY A 725 -6.57 -20.08 -3.77
CA GLY A 725 -5.65 -20.19 -4.89
C GLY A 725 -5.06 -21.60 -4.97
N PHE A 726 -4.98 -22.17 -6.18
CA PHE A 726 -4.41 -23.48 -6.40
C PHE A 726 -3.84 -23.65 -7.82
N PRO A 727 -2.81 -24.49 -7.99
CA PRO A 727 -2.27 -24.78 -9.31
C PRO A 727 -3.16 -25.77 -10.07
N LEU A 728 -3.41 -25.46 -11.35
CA LEU A 728 -4.02 -26.37 -12.32
C LEU A 728 -2.89 -27.09 -13.05
N ASN A 729 -2.36 -28.16 -12.45
CA ASN A 729 -1.15 -28.84 -12.95
C ASN A 729 -1.32 -29.41 -14.36
N PHE A 730 -2.54 -29.80 -14.76
CA PHE A 730 -2.82 -30.38 -16.08
C PHE A 730 -2.68 -29.38 -17.22
N ILE A 731 -2.78 -28.06 -16.95
CA ILE A 731 -2.54 -26.99 -17.95
C ILE A 731 -1.38 -26.07 -17.55
N GLY A 732 -0.71 -26.36 -16.41
CA GLY A 732 0.40 -25.55 -15.92
C GLY A 732 0.04 -24.12 -15.58
N CYS A 733 -1.13 -23.86 -15.03
CA CYS A 733 -1.62 -22.55 -14.68
C CYS A 733 -1.89 -22.44 -13.17
N ASN A 734 -1.91 -21.20 -12.66
CA ASN A 734 -2.39 -20.91 -11.32
C ASN A 734 -3.80 -20.30 -11.40
N PHE A 735 -4.72 -20.81 -10.61
CA PHE A 735 -6.10 -20.35 -10.55
C PHE A 735 -6.39 -19.77 -9.16
N ASN A 736 -7.05 -18.60 -9.12
CA ASN A 736 -7.51 -17.99 -7.87
C ASN A 736 -8.98 -17.64 -8.01
N ILE A 737 -9.73 -17.93 -6.96
CA ILE A 737 -11.13 -17.55 -6.81
C ILE A 737 -11.33 -16.86 -5.47
N GLY A 738 -12.13 -15.81 -5.45
CA GLY A 738 -12.44 -15.08 -4.22
C GLY A 738 -13.84 -14.51 -4.22
N ALA A 739 -14.33 -14.22 -3.03
CA ALA A 739 -15.54 -13.46 -2.81
C ALA A 739 -15.30 -12.45 -1.69
N HIS A 740 -15.93 -11.29 -1.79
CA HIS A 740 -15.82 -10.24 -0.78
C HIS A 740 -17.16 -9.53 -0.62
N GLY A 741 -17.35 -8.93 0.56
CA GLY A 741 -18.50 -8.12 0.85
C GLY A 741 -18.16 -6.98 1.80
N SER A 742 -18.86 -5.89 1.69
CA SER A 742 -18.76 -4.76 2.61
C SER A 742 -20.14 -4.15 2.89
N TYR A 743 -20.29 -3.63 4.10
CA TYR A 743 -21.40 -2.82 4.55
C TYR A 743 -20.85 -1.58 5.23
N ASN A 744 -21.25 -0.42 4.74
CA ASN A 744 -20.90 0.87 5.36
C ASN A 744 -22.18 1.65 5.63
N GLN A 745 -22.27 2.27 6.78
CA GLN A 745 -23.31 3.21 7.13
C GLN A 745 -22.67 4.50 7.61
N SER A 746 -23.02 5.61 6.97
CA SER A 746 -22.52 6.94 7.33
C SER A 746 -23.69 7.86 7.60
N PRO A 747 -23.76 8.48 8.79
CA PRO A 747 -24.77 9.46 9.10
C PRO A 747 -24.33 10.85 8.61
N SER A 748 -25.29 11.67 8.21
CA SER A 748 -25.16 13.11 7.90
C SER A 748 -26.39 13.85 8.37
N ILE A 749 -26.33 15.18 8.39
CA ILE A 749 -27.49 16.02 8.63
C ILE A 749 -27.67 16.93 7.42
N LEU A 750 -28.85 16.91 6.84
CA LEU A 750 -29.20 17.77 5.73
C LEU A 750 -30.51 18.48 6.07
N ASN A 751 -30.54 19.82 5.99
CA ASN A 751 -31.68 20.67 6.32
C ASN A 751 -32.30 20.32 7.69
N GLY A 752 -31.46 20.00 8.69
CA GLY A 752 -31.88 19.63 10.04
C GLY A 752 -32.30 18.15 10.21
N VAL A 753 -32.43 17.39 9.13
CA VAL A 753 -32.88 15.99 9.16
C VAL A 753 -31.67 15.05 9.13
N ILE A 754 -31.67 14.04 10.00
CA ILE A 754 -30.60 13.03 10.02
C ILE A 754 -30.82 12.05 8.88
N ASN A 755 -29.87 12.05 7.93
CA ASN A 755 -29.76 11.04 6.89
C ASN A 755 -28.80 9.91 7.31
N ARG A 756 -29.14 8.66 7.00
CA ARG A 756 -28.26 7.50 7.13
C ARG A 756 -28.11 6.83 5.77
N SER A 757 -27.00 7.13 5.11
CA SER A 757 -26.64 6.45 3.88
C SER A 757 -26.05 5.08 4.21
N LYS A 758 -26.60 4.04 3.60
CA LYS A 758 -26.12 2.65 3.71
C LYS A 758 -25.58 2.22 2.36
N TYR A 759 -24.38 1.71 2.37
CA TYR A 759 -23.73 1.15 1.20
C TYR A 759 -23.45 -0.33 1.41
N VAL A 760 -23.98 -1.15 0.55
CA VAL A 760 -23.76 -2.60 0.51
C VAL A 760 -23.01 -2.93 -0.78
N SER A 761 -21.92 -3.64 -0.67
CA SER A 761 -21.17 -4.11 -1.82
C SER A 761 -20.83 -5.59 -1.64
N GLY A 762 -20.98 -6.37 -2.71
CA GLY A 762 -20.60 -7.77 -2.72
C GLY A 762 -20.11 -8.20 -4.08
N GLY A 763 -18.99 -8.91 -4.12
CA GLY A 763 -18.37 -9.27 -5.38
C GLY A 763 -17.64 -10.59 -5.35
N GLY A 764 -17.36 -11.11 -6.54
CA GLY A 764 -16.48 -12.23 -6.78
C GLY A 764 -15.22 -11.80 -7.53
N SER A 765 -14.23 -12.66 -7.55
CA SER A 765 -13.08 -12.53 -8.41
C SER A 765 -12.59 -13.89 -8.88
N VAL A 766 -12.22 -14.00 -10.13
CA VAL A 766 -11.58 -15.19 -10.71
C VAL A 766 -10.36 -14.71 -11.47
N SER A 767 -9.22 -15.36 -11.27
CA SER A 767 -8.02 -15.08 -12.06
C SER A 767 -7.29 -16.36 -12.45
N LEU A 768 -6.69 -16.32 -13.64
CA LEU A 768 -5.91 -17.41 -14.22
C LEU A 768 -4.59 -16.84 -14.73
N SER A 769 -3.47 -17.39 -14.26
CA SER A 769 -2.13 -17.01 -14.72
C SER A 769 -1.33 -18.21 -15.22
N SER A 770 -0.60 -18.02 -16.30
CA SER A 770 0.25 -19.07 -16.89
C SER A 770 1.48 -19.36 -16.03
N ASN A 771 1.92 -20.64 -16.00
CA ASN A 771 3.18 -21.07 -15.37
C ASN A 771 3.79 -22.28 -16.07
N PHE A 772 3.56 -22.44 -17.39
CA PHE A 772 3.99 -23.63 -18.15
C PHE A 772 5.10 -23.33 -19.15
N SER A 773 5.32 -22.07 -19.52
CA SER A 773 6.22 -21.69 -20.62
C SER A 773 7.04 -20.44 -20.32
N GLU A 774 8.24 -20.38 -20.88
CA GLU A 774 9.09 -19.17 -20.91
C GLU A 774 8.77 -18.29 -22.14
N TYR A 775 7.94 -18.81 -23.07
CA TYR A 775 7.60 -18.17 -24.34
C TYR A 775 6.19 -17.62 -24.38
N VAL A 776 5.31 -18.12 -23.52
CA VAL A 776 3.92 -17.69 -23.44
C VAL A 776 3.61 -17.33 -22.00
N ASP A 777 3.23 -16.08 -21.81
CA ASP A 777 2.79 -15.56 -20.53
C ASP A 777 1.42 -14.91 -20.65
N PHE A 778 0.51 -15.22 -19.74
CA PHE A 778 -0.76 -14.54 -19.65
C PHE A 778 -1.26 -14.44 -18.21
N ASN A 779 -2.00 -13.37 -17.96
CA ASN A 779 -2.79 -13.17 -16.76
C ASN A 779 -4.17 -12.69 -17.18
N LEU A 780 -5.22 -13.36 -16.70
CA LEU A 780 -6.60 -13.03 -16.98
C LEU A 780 -7.33 -12.89 -15.65
N SER A 781 -8.15 -11.89 -15.50
CA SER A 781 -8.98 -11.72 -14.31
C SER A 781 -10.36 -11.18 -14.68
N TYR A 782 -11.36 -11.59 -13.90
CA TYR A 782 -12.72 -11.10 -13.98
C TYR A 782 -13.26 -10.88 -12.56
N SER A 783 -13.87 -9.73 -12.32
CA SER A 783 -14.38 -9.33 -11.03
C SER A 783 -15.72 -8.61 -11.17
N PRO A 784 -16.84 -9.33 -11.04
CA PRO A 784 -18.16 -8.73 -10.88
C PRO A 784 -18.32 -8.17 -9.46
N ASN A 785 -18.95 -7.00 -9.35
CA ASN A 785 -19.25 -6.36 -8.08
C ASN A 785 -20.66 -5.74 -8.10
N TYR A 786 -21.51 -6.20 -7.20
CA TYR A 786 -22.83 -5.65 -6.94
C TYR A 786 -22.72 -4.52 -5.92
N ASN A 787 -23.44 -3.44 -6.13
CA ASN A 787 -23.43 -2.25 -5.28
C ASN A 787 -24.85 -1.75 -5.09
N LYS A 788 -25.18 -1.45 -3.83
CA LYS A 788 -26.46 -0.86 -3.46
C LYS A 788 -26.23 0.28 -2.48
N VAL A 789 -26.80 1.43 -2.81
CA VAL A 789 -26.85 2.62 -1.94
C VAL A 789 -28.29 2.85 -1.57
N THR A 790 -28.56 3.08 -0.29
CA THR A 790 -29.88 3.46 0.22
C THR A 790 -29.75 4.62 1.19
N ASN A 791 -30.70 5.54 1.16
CA ASN A 791 -30.78 6.71 2.00
C ASN A 791 -32.07 6.66 2.83
N THR A 792 -32.04 7.28 4.03
CA THR A 792 -33.21 7.35 4.88
C THR A 792 -34.06 8.59 4.60
N MET A 793 -33.61 9.54 3.80
CA MET A 793 -34.32 10.79 3.48
C MET A 793 -35.25 10.63 2.28
N SER A 794 -34.82 9.85 1.27
CA SER A 794 -35.57 9.72 0.04
C SER A 794 -35.28 8.39 -0.64
N ASP A 795 -36.33 7.71 -1.10
CA ASP A 795 -36.21 6.51 -1.91
C ASP A 795 -35.65 6.80 -3.33
N ASN A 796 -35.82 8.03 -3.81
CA ASN A 796 -35.28 8.47 -5.10
C ASN A 796 -33.75 8.49 -5.13
N GLY A 797 -33.09 8.64 -3.97
CA GLY A 797 -31.63 8.50 -3.81
C GLY A 797 -31.12 7.06 -3.80
N ASN A 798 -32.02 6.07 -3.80
CA ASN A 798 -31.65 4.68 -3.79
C ASN A 798 -31.12 4.26 -5.18
N ASN A 799 -29.92 3.65 -5.18
CA ASN A 799 -29.25 3.26 -6.40
C ASN A 799 -28.73 1.82 -6.28
N GLU A 800 -28.93 1.06 -7.32
CA GLU A 800 -28.53 -0.35 -7.37
C GLU A 800 -27.93 -0.66 -8.73
N TYR A 801 -26.68 -1.11 -8.75
CA TYR A 801 -25.98 -1.41 -10.00
C TYR A 801 -24.96 -2.54 -9.84
N MET A 802 -24.62 -3.15 -10.95
CA MET A 802 -23.55 -4.10 -11.07
C MET A 802 -22.40 -3.52 -11.88
N ARG A 803 -21.19 -3.69 -11.39
CA ARG A 803 -19.97 -3.36 -12.12
C ARG A 803 -19.25 -4.64 -12.51
N HIS A 804 -19.05 -4.84 -13.78
CA HIS A 804 -18.21 -5.90 -14.32
C HIS A 804 -16.83 -5.32 -14.65
N SER A 805 -15.77 -5.96 -14.19
CA SER A 805 -14.40 -5.60 -14.52
C SER A 805 -13.68 -6.84 -15.01
N ALA A 806 -13.11 -6.79 -16.20
CA ALA A 806 -12.23 -7.83 -16.70
C ALA A 806 -10.91 -7.21 -17.16
N TRP A 807 -9.83 -7.89 -16.87
CA TRP A 807 -8.49 -7.48 -17.27
C TRP A 807 -7.74 -8.68 -17.81
N GLY A 808 -7.01 -8.47 -18.90
CA GLY A 808 -6.19 -9.50 -19.49
C GLY A 808 -4.90 -8.96 -20.05
N ASN A 809 -3.82 -9.71 -19.87
CA ASN A 809 -2.52 -9.46 -20.48
C ASN A 809 -1.98 -10.76 -21.06
N VAL A 810 -1.55 -10.73 -22.30
CA VAL A 810 -0.97 -11.88 -23.00
C VAL A 810 0.31 -11.43 -23.67
N ARG A 811 1.37 -12.19 -23.50
CA ARG A 811 2.67 -11.99 -24.17
C ARG A 811 3.18 -13.30 -24.72
N VAL A 812 3.58 -13.28 -25.98
CA VAL A 812 4.16 -14.44 -26.68
C VAL A 812 5.50 -14.04 -27.27
N VAL A 813 6.51 -14.86 -27.05
CA VAL A 813 7.88 -14.67 -27.58
C VAL A 813 8.24 -15.88 -28.41
N PHE A 814 8.48 -15.70 -29.71
CA PHE A 814 8.92 -16.76 -30.59
C PHE A 814 10.44 -16.96 -30.51
N GLY A 815 10.92 -18.18 -30.74
CA GLY A 815 12.35 -18.53 -30.58
C GLY A 815 13.31 -17.66 -31.42
N PHE A 816 12.85 -17.15 -32.57
CA PHE A 816 13.60 -16.23 -33.42
C PHE A 816 13.56 -14.76 -32.99
N GLY A 817 12.84 -14.45 -31.87
CA GLY A 817 12.84 -13.13 -31.25
C GLY A 817 11.64 -12.24 -31.54
N LEU A 818 10.65 -12.69 -32.36
CA LEU A 818 9.39 -11.97 -32.52
C LEU A 818 8.61 -11.99 -31.20
N THR A 819 8.05 -10.85 -30.81
CA THR A 819 7.21 -10.71 -29.62
C THR A 819 5.83 -10.19 -30.01
N LEU A 820 4.79 -10.79 -29.46
CA LEU A 820 3.42 -10.32 -29.55
C LEU A 820 2.94 -10.00 -28.13
N TRP A 821 2.30 -8.86 -27.97
CA TRP A 821 1.73 -8.44 -26.71
C TRP A 821 0.33 -7.89 -26.93
N ALA A 822 -0.58 -8.29 -26.05
CA ALA A 822 -1.94 -7.79 -26.02
C ALA A 822 -2.35 -7.54 -24.58
N ASN A 823 -2.98 -6.41 -24.32
CA ASN A 823 -3.56 -6.05 -23.02
C ASN A 823 -4.98 -5.55 -23.25
N GLY A 824 -5.93 -6.04 -22.45
CA GLY A 824 -7.32 -5.65 -22.48
C GLY A 824 -7.84 -5.26 -21.11
N ASN A 825 -8.61 -4.18 -21.07
CA ASN A 825 -9.38 -3.75 -19.92
C ASN A 825 -10.84 -3.58 -20.33
N TYR A 826 -11.73 -4.27 -19.65
CA TYR A 826 -13.16 -4.13 -19.79
C TYR A 826 -13.76 -3.66 -18.48
N SER A 827 -14.57 -2.62 -18.52
CA SER A 827 -15.36 -2.13 -17.40
C SER A 827 -16.76 -1.80 -17.85
N GLN A 828 -17.76 -2.38 -17.21
CA GLN A 828 -19.16 -2.13 -17.52
C GLN A 828 -19.93 -1.83 -16.24
N TYR A 829 -20.73 -0.76 -16.29
CA TYR A 829 -21.73 -0.45 -15.28
C TYR A 829 -23.10 -0.81 -15.83
N VAL A 830 -23.83 -1.65 -15.10
CA VAL A 830 -25.20 -2.08 -15.42
C VAL A 830 -26.11 -1.65 -14.29
N GLY A 831 -26.98 -0.68 -14.54
CA GLY A 831 -28.00 -0.23 -13.58
C GLY A 831 -29.09 -1.28 -13.40
N LEU A 832 -29.46 -1.55 -12.16
CA LEU A 832 -30.49 -2.51 -11.79
C LEU A 832 -31.79 -1.84 -11.32
N SER A 833 -31.71 -0.58 -10.86
CA SER A 833 -32.85 0.29 -10.56
C SER A 833 -33.15 1.24 -11.73
N GLU A 834 -34.34 1.80 -11.81
CA GLU A 834 -34.72 2.74 -12.87
C GLU A 834 -33.76 3.96 -12.91
N ASN A 835 -33.42 4.51 -11.73
CA ASN A 835 -32.50 5.64 -11.60
C ASN A 835 -31.08 5.31 -12.12
N SER A 836 -30.65 4.07 -12.00
CA SER A 836 -29.31 3.65 -12.43
C SER A 836 -29.21 3.19 -13.88
N LYS A 837 -30.30 2.80 -14.52
CA LYS A 837 -30.31 2.30 -15.91
C LYS A 837 -29.89 3.36 -16.93
N ARG A 838 -30.29 4.62 -16.74
CA ARG A 838 -29.92 5.74 -17.62
C ARG A 838 -28.42 5.99 -17.68
N LEU A 839 -27.66 5.44 -16.74
CA LEU A 839 -26.25 5.71 -16.54
C LEU A 839 -25.37 4.49 -16.86
N ASN A 840 -25.87 3.57 -17.67
CA ASN A 840 -25.09 2.44 -18.15
C ASN A 840 -23.90 2.93 -18.98
N ASN A 841 -22.72 2.38 -18.71
CA ASN A 841 -21.51 2.70 -19.45
C ASN A 841 -20.66 1.45 -19.66
N THR A 842 -20.00 1.39 -20.78
CA THR A 842 -19.08 0.29 -21.10
C THR A 842 -17.80 0.86 -21.70
N ASP A 843 -16.68 0.60 -21.05
CA ASP A 843 -15.33 0.89 -21.53
C ASP A 843 -14.65 -0.42 -21.93
N PHE A 844 -14.05 -0.45 -23.09
CA PHE A 844 -13.27 -1.57 -23.58
C PHE A 844 -11.99 -1.08 -24.23
N ILE A 845 -10.91 -1.10 -23.48
CA ILE A 845 -9.61 -0.62 -23.91
C ILE A 845 -8.74 -1.81 -24.25
N CYS A 846 -8.27 -1.88 -25.50
CA CYS A 846 -7.34 -2.90 -25.96
C CYS A 846 -6.09 -2.25 -26.53
N ASN A 847 -4.94 -2.74 -26.08
CA ASN A 847 -3.63 -2.34 -26.55
C ASN A 847 -2.93 -3.55 -27.16
N PHE A 848 -2.28 -3.36 -28.30
CA PHE A 848 -1.52 -4.40 -28.98
C PHE A 848 -0.12 -3.90 -29.28
N ALA A 849 0.84 -4.83 -29.24
CA ALA A 849 2.18 -4.56 -29.72
C ALA A 849 2.75 -5.77 -30.47
N ILE A 850 3.49 -5.49 -31.51
CA ILE A 850 4.34 -6.46 -32.21
C ILE A 850 5.77 -5.95 -32.12
N GLY A 851 6.70 -6.82 -31.72
CA GLY A 851 8.08 -6.43 -31.49
C GLY A 851 9.08 -7.47 -31.96
N MET A 852 10.33 -7.05 -31.99
CA MET A 852 11.46 -7.91 -32.30
C MET A 852 12.58 -7.71 -31.28
N LYS A 853 13.09 -8.80 -30.73
CA LYS A 853 14.29 -8.79 -29.89
C LYS A 853 15.52 -8.50 -30.75
N VAL A 854 16.29 -7.51 -30.36
CA VAL A 854 17.51 -7.04 -31.06
C VAL A 854 18.70 -7.02 -30.09
N LEU A 855 19.90 -6.66 -30.57
CA LEU A 855 21.11 -6.50 -29.75
C LEU A 855 21.39 -7.74 -28.89
N ARG A 856 21.37 -8.93 -29.46
CA ARG A 856 21.57 -10.22 -28.78
C ARG A 856 20.56 -10.43 -27.64
N LYS A 857 19.30 -10.08 -27.88
CA LYS A 857 18.15 -10.12 -26.94
C LYS A 857 18.22 -9.12 -25.77
N MET A 858 19.22 -8.22 -25.72
CA MET A 858 19.27 -7.13 -24.74
C MET A 858 18.37 -5.95 -25.12
N GLY A 859 18.01 -5.81 -26.39
CA GLY A 859 17.11 -4.78 -26.90
C GLY A 859 15.81 -5.37 -27.41
N GLU A 860 14.75 -4.55 -27.44
CA GLU A 860 13.47 -4.85 -28.07
C GLU A 860 12.93 -3.60 -28.74
N VAL A 861 12.52 -3.73 -30.01
CA VAL A 861 11.78 -2.69 -30.74
C VAL A 861 10.35 -3.17 -30.90
N GLN A 862 9.38 -2.37 -30.52
CA GLN A 862 7.95 -2.69 -30.59
C GLN A 862 7.20 -1.60 -31.36
N LEU A 863 6.29 -2.01 -32.24
CA LEU A 863 5.23 -1.18 -32.77
C LEU A 863 3.98 -1.40 -31.91
N THR A 864 3.35 -0.32 -31.49
CA THR A 864 2.22 -0.38 -30.56
C THR A 864 1.01 0.34 -31.11
N VAL A 865 -0.17 -0.18 -30.82
CA VAL A 865 -1.45 0.53 -30.95
C VAL A 865 -2.13 0.51 -29.58
N ASN A 866 -2.46 1.69 -29.07
CA ASN A 866 -3.12 1.85 -27.78
C ASN A 866 -4.56 2.30 -28.02
N ASP A 867 -5.49 1.76 -27.22
CA ASP A 867 -6.93 1.90 -27.40
C ASP A 867 -7.34 1.62 -28.85
N ALA A 868 -6.97 0.42 -29.34
CA ALA A 868 -7.14 0.04 -30.75
C ALA A 868 -8.59 0.19 -31.27
N PHE A 869 -9.57 0.03 -30.39
CA PHE A 869 -10.99 0.16 -30.69
C PHE A 869 -11.56 1.57 -30.45
N ASN A 870 -10.77 2.48 -29.84
CA ASN A 870 -11.16 3.84 -29.47
C ASN A 870 -12.44 3.85 -28.61
N ARG A 871 -12.46 2.99 -27.58
CA ARG A 871 -13.61 2.76 -26.69
C ARG A 871 -13.38 3.23 -25.26
N ASN A 872 -12.30 3.94 -24.99
CA ASN A 872 -12.08 4.63 -23.73
C ASN A 872 -12.98 5.86 -23.67
N THR A 873 -13.82 5.98 -22.65
CA THR A 873 -14.74 7.13 -22.50
C THR A 873 -14.27 8.11 -21.44
N GLY A 874 -13.24 7.77 -20.65
CA GLY A 874 -12.78 8.57 -19.51
C GLY A 874 -13.81 8.68 -18.38
N PHE A 875 -14.81 7.81 -18.36
CA PHE A 875 -15.93 7.86 -17.43
C PHE A 875 -15.58 7.32 -16.06
N SER A 876 -16.06 8.02 -15.03
CA SER A 876 -16.03 7.57 -13.65
C SER A 876 -17.31 7.96 -12.92
N ARG A 877 -17.73 7.15 -11.94
CA ARG A 877 -18.90 7.39 -11.11
C ARG A 877 -18.53 7.36 -9.62
N SER A 878 -19.06 8.29 -8.87
CA SER A 878 -18.95 8.36 -7.42
C SER A 878 -20.29 8.81 -6.81
N TRP A 879 -20.46 8.59 -5.54
CA TRP A 879 -21.63 9.06 -4.78
C TRP A 879 -21.23 9.36 -3.33
N ASN A 880 -22.06 10.15 -2.68
CA ASN A 880 -22.02 10.39 -1.25
C ASN A 880 -23.45 10.39 -0.69
N SER A 881 -23.65 10.93 0.52
CA SER A 881 -24.96 11.00 1.17
C SER A 881 -25.92 12.04 0.56
N MET A 882 -25.46 12.88 -0.36
CA MET A 882 -26.23 14.00 -0.89
C MET A 882 -26.50 13.90 -2.38
N TYR A 883 -25.60 13.24 -3.12
CA TYR A 883 -25.73 13.16 -4.58
C TYR A 883 -24.96 11.96 -5.16
N MET A 884 -25.32 11.61 -6.37
CA MET A 884 -24.53 10.79 -7.27
C MET A 884 -23.85 11.68 -8.32
N GLN A 885 -22.61 11.39 -8.64
CA GLN A 885 -21.83 12.16 -9.59
C GLN A 885 -21.20 11.26 -10.66
N ASN A 886 -21.38 11.65 -11.91
CA ASN A 886 -20.66 11.11 -13.06
C ASN A 886 -19.63 12.14 -13.52
N SER A 887 -18.45 11.68 -13.92
CA SER A 887 -17.43 12.54 -14.48
C SER A 887 -16.84 11.89 -15.72
N ARG A 888 -16.59 12.70 -16.75
CA ARG A 888 -15.86 12.32 -17.94
C ARG A 888 -14.64 13.21 -18.08
N ASN A 889 -13.47 12.60 -18.10
CA ASN A 889 -12.21 13.32 -18.26
C ASN A 889 -11.79 13.31 -19.73
N GLU A 890 -11.21 14.40 -20.21
CA GLU A 890 -10.53 14.40 -21.51
C GLU A 890 -9.36 13.42 -21.44
N ILE A 891 -9.35 12.47 -22.38
CA ILE A 891 -8.37 11.41 -22.47
C ILE A 891 -7.63 11.45 -23.80
N ILE A 892 -6.51 10.73 -23.87
CA ILE A 892 -5.86 10.40 -25.13
C ILE A 892 -6.65 9.27 -25.77
N GLY A 893 -7.12 9.46 -26.98
CA GLY A 893 -7.82 8.43 -27.75
C GLY A 893 -6.85 7.38 -28.32
N ARG A 894 -7.23 6.75 -29.44
CA ARG A 894 -6.37 5.77 -30.10
C ARG A 894 -5.11 6.42 -30.66
N TYR A 895 -3.95 5.88 -30.26
CA TYR A 895 -2.64 6.34 -30.76
C TYR A 895 -1.73 5.16 -31.11
N TYR A 896 -0.83 5.43 -32.06
CA TYR A 896 0.16 4.49 -32.56
C TYR A 896 1.53 4.92 -32.11
N GLY A 897 2.45 3.97 -31.95
CA GLY A 897 3.81 4.34 -31.51
C GLY A 897 4.84 3.25 -31.75
N ILE A 898 6.09 3.69 -31.54
CA ILE A 898 7.26 2.82 -31.51
C ILE A 898 7.90 2.90 -30.13
N ARG A 899 8.23 1.75 -29.57
CA ARG A 899 8.92 1.63 -28.29
C ARG A 899 10.23 0.91 -28.49
N PHE A 900 11.28 1.44 -27.89
CA PHE A 900 12.58 0.79 -27.77
C PHE A 900 12.87 0.52 -26.32
N THR A 901 13.17 -0.73 -25.96
CA THR A 901 13.59 -1.15 -24.62
C THR A 901 15.01 -1.70 -24.70
N TYR A 902 15.87 -1.28 -23.77
CA TYR A 902 17.22 -1.81 -23.64
C TYR A 902 17.49 -2.27 -22.22
N ASN A 903 17.92 -3.53 -22.06
CA ASN A 903 18.27 -4.16 -20.79
C ASN A 903 19.79 -4.29 -20.68
N LEU A 904 20.40 -3.45 -19.86
CA LEU A 904 21.82 -3.55 -19.55
C LEU A 904 22.02 -4.62 -18.47
N ARG A 905 22.90 -5.59 -18.71
CA ARG A 905 23.18 -6.69 -17.78
C ARG A 905 24.65 -7.01 -17.77
N ARG A 906 25.36 -6.63 -16.71
CA ARG A 906 26.77 -6.94 -16.48
C ARG A 906 26.93 -7.45 -15.06
N TYR A 907 26.98 -8.77 -14.90
CA TYR A 907 27.06 -9.47 -13.64
C TYR A 907 28.45 -10.09 -13.44
N GLY A 908 28.93 -10.14 -12.19
CA GLY A 908 30.07 -10.93 -11.77
C GLY A 908 31.43 -10.51 -12.35
N GLN A 909 31.59 -9.23 -12.76
CA GLN A 909 32.88 -8.72 -13.21
C GLN A 909 33.59 -7.96 -12.08
N THR A 910 34.79 -8.40 -11.72
CA THR A 910 35.68 -7.61 -10.87
C THR A 910 36.31 -6.47 -11.70
N ARG A 911 36.98 -5.50 -11.03
CA ARG A 911 37.71 -4.40 -11.70
C ARG A 911 38.77 -4.91 -12.70
N LYS A 912 39.16 -6.20 -12.60
CA LYS A 912 40.14 -6.87 -13.51
C LYS A 912 39.47 -7.70 -14.60
N GLY A 913 38.13 -7.69 -14.75
CA GLY A 913 37.44 -8.47 -15.76
C GLY A 913 37.30 -9.97 -15.46
N GLU A 914 37.58 -10.41 -14.24
CA GLU A 914 37.44 -11.79 -13.81
C GLU A 914 35.97 -12.11 -13.53
N VAL A 915 35.44 -13.21 -14.04
CA VAL A 915 34.08 -13.71 -13.79
C VAL A 915 34.08 -14.49 -12.48
N ILE A 916 33.16 -14.11 -11.57
CA ILE A 916 32.93 -14.82 -10.30
C ILE A 916 31.93 -15.94 -10.56
N ASP A 917 32.35 -17.19 -10.42
CA ASP A 917 31.49 -18.36 -10.55
C ASP A 917 30.69 -18.62 -9.24
N GLU A 918 29.60 -19.38 -9.30
CA GLU A 918 28.69 -19.63 -8.15
C GLU A 918 29.40 -20.32 -6.96
N GLY A 919 30.54 -20.96 -7.19
CA GLY A 919 31.36 -21.58 -6.15
C GLY A 919 32.42 -20.68 -5.51
N GLY A 920 32.46 -19.38 -5.83
CA GLY A 920 33.48 -18.46 -5.30
C GLY A 920 34.88 -18.68 -5.85
N VAL A 921 35.08 -19.56 -6.84
CA VAL A 921 36.39 -19.86 -7.47
C VAL A 921 36.66 -18.81 -8.55
N ARG A 922 37.78 -18.09 -8.38
CA ARG A 922 38.30 -17.16 -9.40
C ARG A 922 38.83 -17.93 -10.59
N ARG A 923 38.14 -17.94 -11.72
CA ARG A 923 38.70 -18.40 -12.98
C ARG A 923 39.39 -17.23 -13.70
N ASN A 924 40.70 -17.31 -13.82
CA ASN A 924 41.47 -16.42 -14.67
C ASN A 924 41.20 -16.80 -16.14
N ASN A 925 40.57 -15.92 -16.89
CA ASN A 925 40.54 -16.01 -18.35
C ASN A 925 41.92 -15.56 -18.90
N SER A 926 42.92 -16.40 -18.76
CA SER A 926 44.15 -16.21 -19.52
C SER A 926 43.83 -16.50 -21.00
N ARG A 927 43.82 -15.45 -21.81
CA ARG A 927 43.84 -15.58 -23.27
C ARG A 927 44.99 -16.50 -23.65
N GLY A 928 44.67 -17.68 -24.14
CA GLY A 928 45.65 -18.59 -24.73
C GLY A 928 46.34 -17.86 -25.87
N GLY A 929 47.66 -17.72 -25.73
CA GLY A 929 48.54 -17.26 -26.80
C GLY A 929 48.44 -18.22 -27.97
N ARG A 930 48.24 -17.72 -29.18
CA ARG A 930 48.42 -18.46 -30.42
C ARG A 930 49.90 -18.93 -30.46
N PRO A 931 50.19 -20.17 -30.75
CA PRO A 931 51.54 -20.55 -31.11
C PRO A 931 51.83 -19.97 -32.51
N MET A 932 52.88 -19.21 -32.61
CA MET A 932 53.54 -18.96 -33.92
C MET A 932 54.27 -20.23 -34.34
N GLY A 933 53.93 -20.71 -35.50
CA GLY A 933 54.64 -21.71 -36.28
C GLY A 933 54.08 -21.64 -37.69
#